data_2a9b02b88f77528b6382516c25144c0f
#
_entry.id   2a9b02b88f77528b6382516c25144c0f
#
_cell.length_a   1.000
_cell.length_b   1.000
_cell.length_c   1.000
_cell.angle_alpha   90.00
_cell.angle_beta   90.00
_cell.angle_gamma   90.00
#
_symmetry.space_group_name_H-M   'P 1'
#
loop_
_entity.id
_entity.type
_entity.pdbx_description
1 polymer ?
#
loop_
_entity_poly.entity_id
_entity_poly.type
_entity_poly.pdbx_seq_one_letter_code
_entity_poly.pdbx_strand_id
1 'polypeptide(L)'
;MFNKHSVEIDWGGRPLKLETGKIARQADGAVVATYGETVVLATVVAAKAPREGVDFLPLTVDYQEKAYAAGRIPGGYFKREGRPTEKETLVSRLIDRPIRPLFVDGWRNETQVIATVLSHDMENDPDIVALVASSAALTLSGAPFKGPIGAARVGFANDEFILNPTLDEMVDTQLDLVVAGTADAVLMVESEAKELNEDIMLGAVMFGHRHFQPVINAIIELAEKAAKEPREVTVIDNTALEKEMLGLVEQELRAAYAIPVKQDRYAAVGKVKEKVIAHYFPEGQEPKYDKLRIAAVFKELEAKIGRWNILATGKRIDGRDSKTVRNIVAEVGVLPRAHGSALFTRGETQAMVVTTLGTGEDEQYIDALSGTYKETFLLHYNFPPYSVGETGRLGGTKRREIGHGKLAWRAIHPVLPPHHEFPYTPRGVSEITESNGSSSMASVCGASLALMDAGVPLKRPTAGIAMGLILEDKRFAVLSDILGDEDHLGDMDFKVAGTEAGITSLQMDIKIEGITEEIMKVALGQAKEGRIHILGEMAKALTNARAELGEYAPRIETFKIATDKIREVIGTGGKVIREIVEKTGAKVNIEDDGTVKVASSDGEAMKAAIKWIKSIASDPEVGQIYDGTVVKVMEFGAFVNFFGSKDGLVHISQLAANRVQKTSDVVKEGDKVKVKLLGFDDRGKTRLLMKVVDQVTGEDLEGKGGEGEKAPREAAGE
;
A
#
# COMPACT_ATOMS: atom_id res chain seq x y z
N MET A 1 35.15 30.12 12.19
CA MET A 1 33.70 30.37 12.27
C MET A 1 32.92 29.07 12.41
N PHE A 2 33.28 28.02 11.65
CA PHE A 2 32.67 26.70 11.72
C PHE A 2 33.66 25.67 12.28
N ASN A 3 33.20 24.85 13.23
CA ASN A 3 33.95 23.69 13.74
C ASN A 3 33.52 22.45 12.96
N LYS A 4 34.02 22.33 11.74
CA LYS A 4 33.60 21.30 10.78
C LYS A 4 34.41 20.02 10.98
N HIS A 5 33.69 18.90 11.14
CA HIS A 5 34.24 17.53 11.15
C HIS A 5 33.55 16.70 10.10
N SER A 6 34.29 15.80 9.49
CA SER A 6 33.71 14.85 8.49
C SER A 6 34.43 13.52 8.50
N VAL A 7 33.72 12.50 8.11
CA VAL A 7 34.19 11.14 7.81
C VAL A 7 33.62 10.72 6.48
N GLU A 8 34.41 10.06 5.65
CA GLU A 8 33.98 9.56 4.35
C GLU A 8 34.47 8.13 4.17
N ILE A 9 33.58 7.24 3.71
CA ILE A 9 33.87 5.85 3.42
C ILE A 9 33.32 5.46 2.05
N ASP A 10 33.91 4.43 1.43
CA ASP A 10 33.25 3.72 0.34
C ASP A 10 32.24 2.73 0.94
N TRP A 11 31.00 2.81 0.48
CA TRP A 11 29.94 1.91 0.94
C TRP A 11 29.13 1.35 -0.24
N GLY A 12 29.39 0.10 -0.57
CA GLY A 12 28.76 -0.52 -1.73
C GLY A 12 29.18 0.11 -3.07
N GLY A 13 30.44 0.55 -3.19
CA GLY A 13 30.99 1.19 -4.38
C GLY A 13 30.60 2.64 -4.59
N ARG A 14 30.01 3.29 -3.58
CA ARG A 14 29.60 4.71 -3.61
C ARG A 14 30.10 5.44 -2.37
N PRO A 15 30.53 6.72 -2.47
CA PRO A 15 31.01 7.47 -1.34
C PRO A 15 29.85 7.82 -0.39
N LEU A 16 29.99 7.46 0.89
CA LEU A 16 29.15 7.95 1.97
C LEU A 16 29.96 8.94 2.82
N LYS A 17 29.51 10.18 2.89
CA LYS A 17 30.14 11.22 3.71
C LYS A 17 29.21 11.69 4.80
N LEU A 18 29.70 11.72 6.03
CA LEU A 18 29.03 12.27 7.21
C LEU A 18 29.74 13.56 7.63
N GLU A 19 29.01 14.66 7.74
CA GLU A 19 29.56 15.99 8.08
C GLU A 19 28.76 16.65 9.20
N THR A 20 29.43 17.27 10.15
CA THR A 20 28.83 18.06 11.25
C THR A 20 29.52 19.39 11.47
N GLY A 21 28.95 20.27 12.30
CA GLY A 21 29.54 21.53 12.77
C GLY A 21 29.37 22.76 11.87
N LYS A 22 28.70 22.62 10.71
CA LYS A 22 28.46 23.72 9.76
C LYS A 22 27.00 24.17 9.72
N ILE A 23 26.07 23.23 9.59
CA ILE A 23 24.64 23.47 9.40
C ILE A 23 23.90 23.15 10.71
N ALA A 24 22.78 23.82 10.98
CA ALA A 24 21.87 23.58 12.12
C ALA A 24 22.58 23.59 13.49
N ARG A 25 23.51 24.53 13.73
CA ARG A 25 24.37 24.60 14.92
C ARG A 25 23.64 24.84 16.24
N GLN A 26 22.34 25.15 16.23
CA GLN A 26 21.54 25.29 17.45
C GLN A 26 20.93 23.97 17.91
N ALA A 27 20.90 22.96 17.04
CA ALA A 27 20.47 21.63 17.42
C ALA A 27 21.49 20.98 18.39
N ASP A 28 21.02 20.05 19.20
CA ASP A 28 21.90 19.26 20.06
C ASP A 28 22.82 18.36 19.23
N GLY A 29 22.30 17.71 18.20
CA GLY A 29 23.06 17.01 17.17
C GLY A 29 22.57 17.41 15.77
N ALA A 30 23.50 17.55 14.83
CA ALA A 30 23.19 17.84 13.43
C ALA A 30 24.22 17.19 12.52
N VAL A 31 23.78 16.38 11.58
CA VAL A 31 24.63 15.68 10.60
C VAL A 31 24.05 15.85 9.21
N VAL A 32 24.91 16.19 8.26
CA VAL A 32 24.63 16.10 6.83
C VAL A 32 25.27 14.83 6.32
N ALA A 33 24.43 13.89 5.86
CA ALA A 33 24.88 12.68 5.20
C ALA A 33 24.73 12.84 3.69
N THR A 34 25.77 12.49 2.96
CA THR A 34 25.80 12.51 1.49
C THR A 34 26.16 11.10 1.00
N TYR A 35 25.29 10.50 0.18
CA TYR A 35 25.52 9.20 -0.45
C TYR A 35 25.30 9.34 -1.95
N GLY A 36 26.37 9.22 -2.73
CA GLY A 36 26.38 9.72 -4.10
C GLY A 36 26.13 11.23 -4.10
N GLU A 37 25.08 11.72 -4.76
CA GLU A 37 24.62 13.11 -4.72
C GLU A 37 23.30 13.28 -3.94
N THR A 38 22.81 12.21 -3.32
CA THR A 38 21.67 12.28 -2.37
C THR A 38 22.16 12.81 -1.02
N VAL A 39 21.54 13.91 -0.55
CA VAL A 39 21.96 14.63 0.67
C VAL A 39 20.78 14.74 1.63
N VAL A 40 21.01 14.30 2.88
CA VAL A 40 20.02 14.40 3.97
C VAL A 40 20.63 15.13 5.16
N LEU A 41 19.92 16.10 5.68
CA LEU A 41 20.21 16.74 6.97
C LEU A 41 19.35 16.06 8.05
N ALA A 42 19.98 15.47 9.05
CA ALA A 42 19.33 15.04 10.28
C ALA A 42 19.69 15.94 11.45
N THR A 43 18.69 16.32 12.25
CA THR A 43 18.85 17.13 13.46
C THR A 43 18.18 16.45 14.65
N VAL A 44 18.78 16.61 15.81
CA VAL A 44 18.27 16.11 17.09
C VAL A 44 18.23 17.24 18.09
N VAL A 45 17.11 17.39 18.75
CA VAL A 45 16.95 18.30 19.90
C VAL A 45 16.23 17.55 21.01
N ALA A 46 16.78 17.61 22.22
CA ALA A 46 16.14 17.07 23.40
C ALA A 46 15.87 18.18 24.43
N ALA A 47 14.65 18.22 24.97
CA ALA A 47 14.28 19.15 26.03
C ALA A 47 15.25 19.07 27.23
N LYS A 48 15.46 20.17 27.93
CA LYS A 48 16.41 20.23 29.06
C LYS A 48 15.91 19.40 30.27
N ALA A 49 14.61 19.27 30.43
CA ALA A 49 13.98 18.55 31.53
C ALA A 49 12.73 17.79 31.00
N PRO A 50 12.34 16.69 31.66
CA PRO A 50 11.09 16.01 31.33
C PRO A 50 9.89 16.89 31.70
N ARG A 51 8.77 16.67 31.01
CA ARG A 51 7.47 17.25 31.41
C ARG A 51 6.93 16.52 32.64
N GLU A 52 6.27 17.25 33.50
CA GLU A 52 5.62 16.67 34.69
C GLU A 52 4.56 15.62 34.28
N GLY A 53 4.54 14.49 34.97
CA GLY A 53 3.56 13.41 34.74
C GLY A 53 3.83 12.49 33.54
N VAL A 54 4.99 12.61 32.88
CA VAL A 54 5.37 11.71 31.79
C VAL A 54 6.10 10.47 32.30
N ASP A 55 5.60 9.29 31.98
CA ASP A 55 6.13 7.98 32.37
C ASP A 55 6.75 7.18 31.21
N PHE A 56 6.80 7.77 30.00
CA PHE A 56 7.33 7.15 28.78
C PHE A 56 8.35 8.07 28.09
N LEU A 57 9.06 7.55 27.09
CA LEU A 57 9.94 8.33 26.20
C LEU A 57 9.11 9.10 25.16
N PRO A 58 9.00 10.45 25.25
CA PRO A 58 8.30 11.25 24.25
C PRO A 58 9.24 11.54 23.06
N LEU A 59 9.45 10.51 22.23
CA LEU A 59 10.25 10.60 21.02
C LEU A 59 9.35 10.90 19.81
N THR A 60 9.69 11.95 19.08
CA THR A 60 9.06 12.29 17.79
C THR A 60 10.11 12.23 16.69
N VAL A 61 9.80 11.48 15.63
CA VAL A 61 10.63 11.39 14.44
C VAL A 61 9.84 11.89 13.24
N ASP A 62 10.42 12.84 12.51
CA ASP A 62 9.84 13.38 11.28
C ASP A 62 10.86 13.28 10.15
N TYR A 63 10.39 12.71 9.02
CA TYR A 63 11.13 12.67 7.77
C TYR A 63 10.39 13.51 6.74
N GLN A 64 11.12 14.30 5.97
CA GLN A 64 10.58 15.26 5.03
C GLN A 64 11.31 15.21 3.69
N GLU A 65 10.56 15.05 2.61
CA GLU A 65 11.04 15.19 1.23
C GLU A 65 10.70 16.60 0.71
N LYS A 66 11.70 17.32 0.25
CA LYS A 66 11.53 18.65 -0.33
C LYS A 66 11.56 18.55 -1.86
N ALA A 67 10.55 19.06 -2.54
CA ALA A 67 10.45 19.01 -3.99
C ALA A 67 11.70 19.64 -4.69
N TYR A 68 12.30 20.67 -4.08
CA TYR A 68 13.53 21.27 -4.59
C TYR A 68 14.73 20.31 -4.61
N ALA A 69 14.71 19.25 -3.79
CA ALA A 69 15.77 18.24 -3.78
C ALA A 69 15.91 17.52 -5.12
N ALA A 70 14.82 17.40 -5.87
CA ALA A 70 14.78 16.89 -7.24
C ALA A 70 14.59 17.99 -8.29
N GLY A 71 14.90 19.25 -7.96
CA GLY A 71 14.77 20.39 -8.88
C GLY A 71 13.32 20.73 -9.26
N ARG A 72 12.34 20.36 -8.43
CA ARG A 72 10.91 20.48 -8.73
C ARG A 72 10.22 21.52 -7.84
N ILE A 73 9.11 22.05 -8.32
CA ILE A 73 8.15 22.86 -7.54
C ILE A 73 6.98 21.93 -7.20
N PRO A 74 6.49 21.91 -5.93
CA PRO A 74 5.37 21.09 -5.54
C PRO A 74 4.14 21.28 -6.43
N GLY A 75 3.41 20.21 -6.70
CA GLY A 75 2.13 20.24 -7.37
C GLY A 75 1.05 20.97 -6.55
N GLY A 76 -0.20 20.90 -7.01
CA GLY A 76 -1.34 21.49 -6.34
C GLY A 76 -1.40 23.03 -6.43
N TYR A 77 -2.41 23.60 -5.76
CA TYR A 77 -2.70 25.03 -5.83
C TYR A 77 -1.67 25.89 -5.07
N PHE A 78 -1.28 25.47 -3.85
CA PHE A 78 -0.44 26.28 -2.97
C PHE A 78 1.05 26.26 -3.34
N LYS A 79 1.49 25.36 -4.23
CA LYS A 79 2.88 25.21 -4.64
C LYS A 79 3.85 25.08 -3.43
N ARG A 80 3.40 24.38 -2.41
CA ARG A 80 4.13 24.18 -1.15
C ARG A 80 3.82 22.78 -0.62
N GLU A 81 4.80 22.12 -0.02
CA GLU A 81 4.62 20.88 0.73
C GLU A 81 3.63 21.11 1.88
N GLY A 82 2.68 20.20 2.04
CA GLY A 82 1.61 20.27 3.01
C GLY A 82 1.75 19.25 4.14
N ARG A 83 0.74 18.38 4.27
CA ARG A 83 0.78 17.27 5.23
C ARG A 83 1.80 16.23 4.77
N PRO A 84 2.43 15.49 5.72
CA PRO A 84 3.30 14.37 5.37
C PRO A 84 2.60 13.39 4.45
N THR A 85 3.30 12.94 3.42
CA THR A 85 2.87 11.88 2.53
C THR A 85 2.86 10.52 3.25
N GLU A 86 2.27 9.51 2.63
CA GLU A 86 2.36 8.13 3.13
C GLU A 86 3.83 7.69 3.25
N LYS A 87 4.66 7.92 2.22
CA LYS A 87 6.10 7.61 2.23
C LYS A 87 6.81 8.31 3.38
N GLU A 88 6.62 9.62 3.56
CA GLU A 88 7.24 10.36 4.65
C GLU A 88 6.84 9.82 6.02
N THR A 89 5.59 9.43 6.18
CA THR A 89 5.09 8.82 7.42
C THR A 89 5.72 7.44 7.67
N LEU A 90 5.85 6.62 6.63
CA LEU A 90 6.47 5.29 6.72
C LEU A 90 7.96 5.37 7.02
N VAL A 91 8.69 6.27 6.36
CA VAL A 91 10.13 6.48 6.63
C VAL A 91 10.35 7.04 8.03
N SER A 92 9.50 7.96 8.51
CA SER A 92 9.54 8.41 9.92
C SER A 92 9.44 7.24 10.89
N ARG A 93 8.57 6.27 10.61
CA ARG A 93 8.42 5.03 11.41
C ARG A 93 9.64 4.10 11.25
N LEU A 94 10.18 4.02 10.04
CA LEU A 94 11.37 3.21 9.75
C LEU A 94 12.58 3.69 10.57
N ILE A 95 12.71 5.00 10.79
CA ILE A 95 13.75 5.62 11.64
C ILE A 95 13.42 5.43 13.13
N ASP A 96 12.18 5.69 13.56
CA ASP A 96 11.77 5.65 14.96
C ASP A 96 11.98 4.26 15.60
N ARG A 97 11.60 3.21 14.89
CA ARG A 97 11.56 1.83 15.43
C ARG A 97 12.90 1.31 15.92
N PRO A 98 14.03 1.38 15.18
CA PRO A 98 15.31 0.88 15.65
C PRO A 98 16.01 1.78 16.65
N ILE A 99 15.69 3.08 16.71
CA ILE A 99 16.37 4.00 17.65
C ILE A 99 15.69 4.03 19.02
N ARG A 100 14.37 3.83 19.07
CA ARG A 100 13.57 3.94 20.30
C ARG A 100 14.04 3.01 21.44
N PRO A 101 14.32 1.72 21.21
CA PRO A 101 14.75 0.80 22.28
C PRO A 101 16.18 1.07 22.77
N LEU A 102 16.95 1.91 22.10
CA LEU A 102 18.33 2.22 22.45
C LEU A 102 18.49 3.46 23.35
N PHE A 103 17.42 4.15 23.68
CA PHE A 103 17.48 5.17 24.72
C PHE A 103 17.62 4.54 26.10
N VAL A 104 18.45 5.14 26.93
CA VAL A 104 18.66 4.66 28.30
C VAL A 104 17.34 4.71 29.08
N ASP A 105 17.06 3.66 29.83
CA ASP A 105 15.88 3.58 30.68
C ASP A 105 15.82 4.77 31.64
N GLY A 106 14.62 5.32 31.79
CA GLY A 106 14.42 6.53 32.60
C GLY A 106 14.60 7.84 31.85
N TRP A 107 15.07 7.83 30.58
CA TRP A 107 15.08 9.04 29.77
C TRP A 107 13.66 9.44 29.36
N ARG A 108 13.18 10.59 29.84
CA ARG A 108 11.81 11.07 29.64
C ARG A 108 11.72 12.49 29.09
N ASN A 109 12.88 13.05 28.68
CA ASN A 109 12.92 14.35 28.05
C ASN A 109 12.37 14.24 26.63
N GLU A 110 11.47 15.15 26.27
CA GLU A 110 10.96 15.23 24.91
C GLU A 110 12.12 15.34 23.93
N THR A 111 12.19 14.39 23.00
CA THR A 111 13.28 14.29 22.03
C THR A 111 12.68 14.28 20.62
N GLN A 112 13.20 15.16 19.76
CA GLN A 112 12.76 15.23 18.37
C GLN A 112 13.93 15.00 17.42
N VAL A 113 13.70 14.12 16.45
CA VAL A 113 14.60 13.85 15.32
C VAL A 113 13.91 14.31 14.04
N ILE A 114 14.56 15.16 13.27
CA ILE A 114 14.05 15.61 11.97
C ILE A 114 15.09 15.30 10.91
N ALA A 115 14.72 14.47 9.92
CA ALA A 115 15.50 14.18 8.74
C ALA A 115 14.88 14.87 7.51
N THR A 116 15.65 15.70 6.81
CA THR A 116 15.18 16.46 5.65
C THR A 116 16.04 16.16 4.45
N VAL A 117 15.41 15.72 3.36
CA VAL A 117 16.09 15.50 2.08
C VAL A 117 16.36 16.84 1.41
N LEU A 118 17.64 17.15 1.19
CA LEU A 118 18.12 18.42 0.62
C LEU A 118 18.52 18.30 -0.85
N SER A 119 18.95 17.11 -1.29
CA SER A 119 19.29 16.77 -2.67
C SER A 119 18.97 15.29 -2.93
N HIS A 120 18.55 14.98 -4.15
CA HIS A 120 18.27 13.62 -4.57
C HIS A 120 18.79 13.40 -5.99
N ASP A 121 19.71 12.44 -6.15
CA ASP A 121 20.34 12.11 -7.42
C ASP A 121 19.51 11.23 -8.35
N MET A 122 18.31 10.84 -7.94
CA MET A 122 17.39 9.94 -8.67
C MET A 122 17.93 8.51 -8.81
N GLU A 123 18.96 8.16 -8.08
CA GLU A 123 19.56 6.82 -8.05
C GLU A 123 19.48 6.21 -6.65
N ASN A 124 19.88 6.98 -5.62
CA ASN A 124 19.97 6.52 -4.24
C ASN A 124 18.75 6.93 -3.43
N ASP A 125 17.94 5.97 -2.97
CA ASP A 125 16.78 6.27 -2.12
C ASP A 125 17.23 6.99 -0.82
N PRO A 126 16.68 8.16 -0.52
CA PRO A 126 17.13 8.95 0.63
C PRO A 126 16.72 8.38 1.99
N ASP A 127 15.86 7.37 2.07
CA ASP A 127 15.38 6.79 3.33
C ASP A 127 16.49 6.12 4.15
N ILE A 128 17.36 5.34 3.51
CA ILE A 128 18.54 4.72 4.17
C ILE A 128 19.52 5.79 4.60
N VAL A 129 19.76 6.80 3.77
CA VAL A 129 20.62 7.93 4.10
C VAL A 129 20.08 8.71 5.31
N ALA A 130 18.75 8.88 5.39
CA ALA A 130 18.07 9.51 6.51
C ALA A 130 18.19 8.70 7.82
N LEU A 131 18.11 7.37 7.73
CA LEU A 131 18.34 6.47 8.86
C LEU A 131 19.77 6.62 9.42
N VAL A 132 20.76 6.56 8.54
CA VAL A 132 22.18 6.73 8.90
C VAL A 132 22.45 8.13 9.48
N ALA A 133 21.95 9.19 8.84
CA ALA A 133 22.09 10.56 9.31
C ALA A 133 21.45 10.76 10.69
N SER A 134 20.27 10.18 10.92
CA SER A 134 19.56 10.25 12.21
C SER A 134 20.32 9.54 13.32
N SER A 135 20.88 8.36 13.04
CA SER A 135 21.75 7.63 13.96
C SER A 135 22.99 8.46 14.34
N ALA A 136 23.67 9.01 13.34
CA ALA A 136 24.83 9.85 13.56
C ALA A 136 24.48 11.12 14.38
N ALA A 137 23.40 11.81 14.05
CA ALA A 137 22.96 13.01 14.78
C ALA A 137 22.60 12.71 16.24
N LEU A 138 21.94 11.57 16.51
CA LEU A 138 21.64 11.10 17.87
C LEU A 138 22.92 10.82 18.65
N THR A 139 23.88 10.10 18.05
CA THR A 139 25.15 9.76 18.68
C THR A 139 25.96 11.02 19.05
N LEU A 140 25.85 12.09 18.24
CA LEU A 140 26.55 13.35 18.52
C LEU A 140 25.80 14.26 19.49
N SER A 141 24.51 14.07 19.74
CA SER A 141 23.64 15.04 20.41
C SER A 141 23.85 15.17 21.92
N GLY A 142 24.45 14.15 22.54
CA GLY A 142 24.51 14.04 24.00
C GLY A 142 23.20 13.54 24.61
N ALA A 143 22.20 13.15 23.83
CA ALA A 143 21.09 12.35 24.35
C ALA A 143 21.62 10.97 24.80
N PRO A 144 21.10 10.39 25.90
CA PRO A 144 21.59 9.10 26.40
C PRO A 144 21.10 7.96 25.50
N PHE A 145 21.82 7.73 24.42
CA PHE A 145 21.53 6.81 23.32
C PHE A 145 22.63 5.74 23.23
N LYS A 146 22.25 4.47 23.29
CA LYS A 146 23.14 3.30 23.27
C LYS A 146 23.56 2.86 21.85
N GLY A 147 23.31 3.72 20.85
CA GLY A 147 23.81 3.49 19.49
C GLY A 147 25.30 3.74 19.34
N PRO A 148 25.80 3.85 18.09
CA PRO A 148 25.00 4.06 16.86
C PRO A 148 24.34 2.80 16.31
N ILE A 149 23.39 3.02 15.39
CA ILE A 149 22.89 2.00 14.51
C ILE A 149 23.39 2.20 13.07
N GLY A 150 23.58 1.09 12.35
CA GLY A 150 23.64 1.09 10.91
C GLY A 150 22.31 0.66 10.30
N ALA A 151 22.16 0.91 9.02
CA ALA A 151 21.01 0.44 8.22
C ALA A 151 21.45 0.20 6.78
N ALA A 152 20.77 -0.71 6.10
CA ALA A 152 20.96 -0.97 4.67
C ALA A 152 19.66 -1.42 4.03
N ARG A 153 19.51 -1.15 2.73
CA ARG A 153 18.54 -1.81 1.88
C ARG A 153 19.18 -2.99 1.19
N VAL A 154 18.47 -4.09 1.11
CA VAL A 154 18.93 -5.32 0.46
C VAL A 154 17.93 -5.69 -0.62
N GLY A 155 18.41 -5.77 -1.85
CA GLY A 155 17.72 -6.37 -2.99
C GLY A 155 18.14 -7.83 -3.17
N PHE A 156 17.39 -8.58 -3.99
CA PHE A 156 17.73 -9.93 -4.40
C PHE A 156 17.34 -10.14 -5.86
N ALA A 157 18.32 -10.41 -6.70
CA ALA A 157 18.13 -10.69 -8.12
C ALA A 157 19.22 -11.64 -8.62
N ASN A 158 18.90 -12.52 -9.57
CA ASN A 158 19.80 -13.49 -10.14
C ASN A 158 20.55 -14.34 -9.08
N ASP A 159 19.83 -14.74 -8.01
CA ASP A 159 20.35 -15.50 -6.87
C ASP A 159 21.46 -14.79 -6.07
N GLU A 160 21.58 -13.47 -6.18
CA GLU A 160 22.55 -12.65 -5.46
C GLU A 160 21.87 -11.53 -4.66
N PHE A 161 22.42 -11.21 -3.49
CA PHE A 161 22.02 -10.05 -2.70
C PHE A 161 22.70 -8.78 -3.22
N ILE A 162 21.94 -7.69 -3.28
CA ILE A 162 22.40 -6.38 -3.75
C ILE A 162 22.33 -5.41 -2.57
N LEU A 163 23.47 -4.78 -2.24
CA LEU A 163 23.52 -3.74 -1.21
C LEU A 163 23.07 -2.39 -1.76
N ASN A 164 22.08 -1.78 -1.10
CA ASN A 164 21.51 -0.49 -1.45
C ASN A 164 21.24 -0.38 -2.96
N PRO A 165 20.39 -1.25 -3.53
CA PRO A 165 20.09 -1.20 -4.95
C PRO A 165 19.61 0.20 -5.34
N THR A 166 20.01 0.65 -6.53
CA THR A 166 19.51 1.90 -7.12
C THR A 166 18.02 1.78 -7.45
N LEU A 167 17.36 2.91 -7.69
CA LEU A 167 15.94 2.92 -8.06
C LEU A 167 15.68 2.08 -9.34
N ASP A 168 16.62 2.07 -10.29
CA ASP A 168 16.51 1.25 -11.51
C ASP A 168 16.68 -0.25 -11.21
N GLU A 169 17.63 -0.62 -10.35
CA GLU A 169 17.83 -2.01 -9.92
C GLU A 169 16.63 -2.55 -9.10
N MET A 170 15.89 -1.67 -8.42
CA MET A 170 14.70 -2.04 -7.66
C MET A 170 13.55 -2.52 -8.54
N VAL A 171 13.51 -2.19 -9.83
CA VAL A 171 12.46 -2.62 -10.76
C VAL A 171 12.48 -4.15 -10.94
N ASP A 172 13.67 -4.73 -11.03
CA ASP A 172 13.86 -6.17 -11.32
C ASP A 172 14.06 -7.02 -10.06
N THR A 173 14.19 -6.40 -8.89
CA THR A 173 14.44 -7.14 -7.64
C THR A 173 13.25 -8.01 -7.23
N GLN A 174 13.55 -9.14 -6.60
CA GLN A 174 12.56 -10.00 -5.95
C GLN A 174 12.39 -9.68 -4.46
N LEU A 175 13.21 -8.78 -3.93
CA LEU A 175 13.24 -8.39 -2.53
C LEU A 175 13.48 -6.89 -2.39
N ASP A 176 12.65 -6.23 -1.62
CA ASP A 176 12.89 -4.93 -1.03
C ASP A 176 12.93 -5.11 0.50
N LEU A 177 14.13 -5.13 1.08
CA LEU A 177 14.31 -5.35 2.51
C LEU A 177 15.17 -4.24 3.10
N VAL A 178 14.66 -3.59 4.13
CA VAL A 178 15.42 -2.66 4.97
C VAL A 178 15.72 -3.34 6.29
N VAL A 179 17.00 -3.34 6.68
CA VAL A 179 17.48 -3.82 7.97
C VAL A 179 18.25 -2.74 8.70
N ALA A 180 18.02 -2.61 9.99
CA ALA A 180 18.78 -1.72 10.86
C ALA A 180 19.13 -2.42 12.18
N GLY A 181 20.27 -2.05 12.76
CA GLY A 181 20.73 -2.63 13.99
C GLY A 181 22.02 -2.01 14.53
N THR A 182 22.46 -2.51 15.66
CA THR A 182 23.74 -2.20 16.28
C THR A 182 24.88 -3.01 15.63
N ALA A 183 26.09 -2.82 16.12
CA ALA A 183 27.21 -3.67 15.70
C ALA A 183 26.98 -5.17 15.97
N ASP A 184 26.32 -5.47 17.06
CA ASP A 184 26.18 -6.84 17.57
C ASP A 184 24.90 -7.54 17.13
N ALA A 185 23.82 -6.78 16.82
CA ALA A 185 22.51 -7.37 16.61
C ALA A 185 21.55 -6.56 15.74
N VAL A 186 20.61 -7.26 15.10
CA VAL A 186 19.51 -6.69 14.33
C VAL A 186 18.43 -6.17 15.26
N LEU A 187 17.89 -4.97 14.97
CA LEU A 187 16.82 -4.33 15.75
C LEU A 187 15.52 -4.18 14.95
N MET A 188 15.61 -3.97 13.66
CA MET A 188 14.44 -3.72 12.82
C MET A 188 14.65 -4.33 11.43
N VAL A 189 13.60 -4.96 10.93
CA VAL A 189 13.50 -5.39 9.53
C VAL A 189 12.14 -5.01 9.00
N GLU A 190 12.09 -4.61 7.73
CA GLU A 190 10.87 -4.38 6.99
C GLU A 190 11.07 -4.78 5.53
N SER A 191 10.15 -5.57 4.96
CA SER A 191 10.34 -6.07 3.59
C SER A 191 9.05 -6.30 2.82
N GLU A 192 9.20 -6.26 1.50
CA GLU A 192 8.33 -6.86 0.50
C GLU A 192 9.15 -7.89 -0.29
N ALA A 193 8.58 -9.08 -0.54
CA ALA A 193 9.28 -10.16 -1.23
C ALA A 193 8.36 -10.90 -2.19
N LYS A 194 8.90 -11.39 -3.30
CA LYS A 194 8.16 -12.16 -4.32
C LYS A 194 8.22 -13.66 -4.00
N GLU A 195 7.55 -14.07 -2.89
CA GLU A 195 7.46 -15.47 -2.41
C GLU A 195 8.84 -16.13 -2.17
N LEU A 196 9.75 -15.41 -1.50
CA LEU A 196 11.07 -15.94 -1.15
C LEU A 196 11.00 -16.88 0.06
N ASN A 197 11.89 -17.88 0.08
CA ASN A 197 11.94 -18.82 1.20
C ASN A 197 12.62 -18.21 2.44
N GLU A 198 12.46 -18.87 3.58
CA GLU A 198 12.93 -18.41 4.88
C GLU A 198 14.46 -18.26 4.94
N ASP A 199 15.22 -19.14 4.27
CA ASP A 199 16.70 -19.08 4.25
C ASP A 199 17.21 -17.87 3.47
N ILE A 200 16.59 -17.55 2.32
CA ILE A 200 16.93 -16.34 1.56
C ILE A 200 16.59 -15.08 2.38
N MET A 201 15.44 -15.05 3.03
CA MET A 201 15.04 -13.90 3.86
C MET A 201 16.01 -13.71 5.05
N LEU A 202 16.37 -14.77 5.74
CA LEU A 202 17.38 -14.73 6.81
C LEU A 202 18.74 -14.30 6.26
N GLY A 203 19.16 -14.86 5.13
CA GLY A 203 20.39 -14.49 4.45
C GLY A 203 20.45 -13.01 4.09
N ALA A 204 19.35 -12.44 3.60
CA ALA A 204 19.24 -11.02 3.28
C ALA A 204 19.40 -10.12 4.51
N VAL A 205 18.75 -10.48 5.63
CA VAL A 205 18.90 -9.75 6.90
C VAL A 205 20.35 -9.76 7.37
N MET A 206 20.99 -10.93 7.36
CA MET A 206 22.40 -11.08 7.79
C MET A 206 23.37 -10.42 6.82
N PHE A 207 23.07 -10.42 5.52
CA PHE A 207 23.84 -9.68 4.51
C PHE A 207 23.82 -8.18 4.81
N GLY A 208 22.64 -7.59 5.00
CA GLY A 208 22.51 -6.17 5.32
C GLY A 208 23.19 -5.80 6.63
N HIS A 209 23.01 -6.59 7.70
CA HIS A 209 23.66 -6.40 9.00
C HIS A 209 25.19 -6.35 8.88
N ARG A 210 25.77 -7.27 8.10
CA ARG A 210 27.22 -7.32 7.87
C ARG A 210 27.71 -6.11 7.07
N HIS A 211 26.94 -5.68 6.06
CA HIS A 211 27.37 -4.63 5.13
C HIS A 211 27.15 -3.21 5.65
N PHE A 212 26.37 -3.00 6.71
CA PHE A 212 26.32 -1.67 7.34
C PHE A 212 27.34 -1.48 8.48
N GLN A 213 28.13 -2.47 8.85
CA GLN A 213 29.17 -2.32 9.88
C GLN A 213 30.15 -1.17 9.61
N PRO A 214 30.64 -0.93 8.37
CA PRO A 214 31.47 0.23 8.06
C PRO A 214 30.79 1.57 8.36
N VAL A 215 29.46 1.65 8.22
CA VAL A 215 28.67 2.86 8.54
C VAL A 215 28.70 3.14 10.05
N ILE A 216 28.52 2.10 10.87
CA ILE A 216 28.63 2.21 12.34
C ILE A 216 30.01 2.74 12.73
N ASN A 217 31.09 2.18 12.17
CA ASN A 217 32.45 2.60 12.43
C ASN A 217 32.69 4.07 12.01
N ALA A 218 32.13 4.50 10.87
CA ALA A 218 32.20 5.89 10.42
C ALA A 218 31.48 6.86 11.37
N ILE A 219 30.33 6.45 11.92
CA ILE A 219 29.59 7.24 12.91
C ILE A 219 30.40 7.34 14.21
N ILE A 220 31.02 6.25 14.69
CA ILE A 220 31.88 6.24 15.86
C ILE A 220 33.08 7.17 15.66
N GLU A 221 33.77 7.09 14.51
CA GLU A 221 34.88 7.99 14.18
C GLU A 221 34.46 9.46 14.17
N LEU A 222 33.26 9.77 13.65
CA LEU A 222 32.73 11.14 13.69
C LEU A 222 32.40 11.57 15.12
N ALA A 223 31.87 10.67 15.94
CA ALA A 223 31.55 10.92 17.34
C ALA A 223 32.79 11.19 18.19
N GLU A 224 33.88 10.47 17.98
CA GLU A 224 35.17 10.75 18.65
C GLU A 224 35.68 12.17 18.40
N LYS A 225 35.33 12.78 17.24
CA LYS A 225 35.74 14.14 16.87
C LYS A 225 34.80 15.21 17.36
N ALA A 226 33.52 14.92 17.54
CA ALA A 226 32.46 15.96 17.63
C ALA A 226 31.29 15.65 18.55
N ALA A 227 31.22 14.49 19.19
CA ALA A 227 30.12 14.17 20.08
C ALA A 227 30.13 15.05 21.34
N LYS A 228 28.94 15.39 21.82
CA LYS A 228 28.74 15.99 23.14
C LYS A 228 28.72 14.90 24.20
N GLU A 229 29.13 15.29 25.42
CA GLU A 229 29.01 14.42 26.58
C GLU A 229 27.54 13.96 26.78
N PRO A 230 27.29 12.67 27.03
CA PRO A 230 25.95 12.17 27.34
C PRO A 230 25.36 12.87 28.55
N ARG A 231 24.08 13.25 28.45
CA ARG A 231 23.33 13.79 29.58
C ARG A 231 23.10 12.71 30.63
N GLU A 232 23.23 13.08 31.89
CA GLU A 232 22.98 12.15 33.00
C GLU A 232 21.50 11.78 33.07
N VAL A 233 21.22 10.49 33.30
CA VAL A 233 19.91 9.96 33.62
C VAL A 233 19.91 9.51 35.06
N THR A 234 19.02 10.06 35.88
CA THR A 234 18.84 9.58 37.24
C THR A 234 18.10 8.25 37.22
N VAL A 235 18.84 7.17 37.37
CA VAL A 235 18.23 5.83 37.54
C VAL A 235 17.78 5.70 39.00
N ILE A 236 16.49 5.50 39.19
CA ILE A 236 15.94 5.29 40.56
C ILE A 236 16.05 3.80 40.86
N ASP A 237 16.81 3.44 41.88
CA ASP A 237 16.86 2.07 42.37
C ASP A 237 15.50 1.69 42.99
N ASN A 238 14.84 0.74 42.38
CA ASN A 238 13.54 0.20 42.82
C ASN A 238 13.63 -1.17 43.48
N THR A 239 14.83 -1.74 43.66
CA THR A 239 15.02 -3.11 44.14
C THR A 239 14.33 -3.40 45.46
N ALA A 240 14.44 -2.47 46.42
CA ALA A 240 13.80 -2.62 47.72
C ALA A 240 12.27 -2.53 47.63
N LEU A 241 11.76 -1.59 46.82
CA LEU A 241 10.33 -1.42 46.61
C LEU A 241 9.72 -2.60 45.82
N GLU A 242 10.42 -3.11 44.86
CA GLU A 242 10.03 -4.29 44.09
C GLU A 242 9.88 -5.52 44.99
N LYS A 243 10.87 -5.76 45.88
CA LYS A 243 10.84 -6.87 46.80
C LYS A 243 9.68 -6.73 47.81
N GLU A 244 9.42 -5.53 48.33
CA GLU A 244 8.31 -5.25 49.22
C GLU A 244 6.97 -5.50 48.53
N MET A 245 6.79 -4.97 47.32
CA MET A 245 5.57 -5.12 46.52
C MET A 245 5.33 -6.58 46.12
N LEU A 246 6.38 -7.28 45.69
CA LEU A 246 6.31 -8.71 45.36
C LEU A 246 5.78 -9.52 46.55
N GLY A 247 6.33 -9.28 47.74
CA GLY A 247 5.83 -9.93 48.98
C GLY A 247 4.36 -9.65 49.28
N LEU A 248 3.83 -8.51 48.85
CA LEU A 248 2.44 -8.10 49.05
C LEU A 248 1.46 -8.78 48.10
N VAL A 249 1.86 -9.00 46.81
CA VAL A 249 0.91 -9.33 45.72
C VAL A 249 1.27 -10.55 44.87
N GLU A 250 2.41 -11.20 45.07
CA GLU A 250 2.90 -12.26 44.18
C GLU A 250 1.87 -13.37 43.93
N GLN A 251 1.27 -13.91 45.01
CA GLN A 251 0.33 -15.03 44.88
C GLN A 251 -0.93 -14.64 44.11
N GLU A 252 -1.49 -13.46 44.41
CA GLU A 252 -2.71 -12.97 43.78
C GLU A 252 -2.45 -12.61 42.31
N LEU A 253 -1.30 -12.03 42.04
CA LEU A 253 -0.92 -11.65 40.64
C LEU A 253 -0.65 -12.89 39.79
N ARG A 254 0.01 -13.93 40.34
CA ARG A 254 0.17 -15.23 39.67
C ARG A 254 -1.16 -15.92 39.40
N ALA A 255 -2.09 -15.87 40.37
CA ALA A 255 -3.44 -16.40 40.19
C ALA A 255 -4.23 -15.63 39.11
N ALA A 256 -4.11 -14.32 39.09
CA ALA A 256 -4.73 -13.48 38.05
C ALA A 256 -4.20 -13.81 36.64
N TYR A 257 -2.88 -13.96 36.49
CA TYR A 257 -2.26 -14.33 35.21
C TYR A 257 -2.52 -15.79 34.77
N ALA A 258 -3.07 -16.64 35.61
CA ALA A 258 -3.55 -17.97 35.27
C ALA A 258 -4.97 -17.97 34.65
N ILE A 259 -5.68 -16.84 34.64
CA ILE A 259 -7.03 -16.71 34.08
C ILE A 259 -6.91 -16.54 32.52
N PRO A 260 -7.45 -17.48 31.71
CA PRO A 260 -7.30 -17.44 30.27
C PRO A 260 -8.09 -16.30 29.61
N VAL A 261 -9.29 -15.99 30.11
CA VAL A 261 -10.19 -14.99 29.56
C VAL A 261 -9.68 -13.58 29.85
N LYS A 262 -9.44 -12.77 28.84
CA LYS A 262 -8.84 -11.43 28.93
C LYS A 262 -9.57 -10.51 29.89
N GLN A 263 -10.89 -10.39 29.79
CA GLN A 263 -11.69 -9.49 30.63
C GLN A 263 -11.64 -9.88 32.10
N ASP A 264 -11.75 -11.18 32.40
CA ASP A 264 -11.70 -11.69 33.77
C ASP A 264 -10.29 -11.53 34.36
N ARG A 265 -9.25 -11.76 33.56
CA ARG A 265 -7.86 -11.53 33.93
C ARG A 265 -7.63 -10.07 34.31
N TYR A 266 -8.08 -9.14 33.44
CA TYR A 266 -7.95 -7.70 33.68
C TYR A 266 -8.70 -7.24 34.92
N ALA A 267 -9.89 -7.78 35.18
CA ALA A 267 -10.64 -7.50 36.40
C ALA A 267 -9.91 -8.02 37.66
N ALA A 268 -9.28 -9.20 37.58
CA ALA A 268 -8.49 -9.76 38.66
C ALA A 268 -7.21 -8.95 38.93
N VAL A 269 -6.45 -8.58 37.89
CA VAL A 269 -5.26 -7.70 37.97
C VAL A 269 -5.66 -6.33 38.53
N GLY A 270 -6.80 -5.77 38.10
CA GLY A 270 -7.34 -4.52 38.62
C GLY A 270 -7.53 -4.53 40.14
N LYS A 271 -8.10 -5.61 40.71
CA LYS A 271 -8.26 -5.78 42.16
C LYS A 271 -6.90 -5.82 42.88
N VAL A 272 -5.91 -6.50 42.32
CA VAL A 272 -4.55 -6.52 42.88
C VAL A 272 -3.94 -5.12 42.84
N LYS A 273 -4.12 -4.37 41.79
CA LYS A 273 -3.69 -2.99 41.66
C LYS A 273 -4.34 -2.06 42.67
N GLU A 274 -5.65 -2.20 42.90
CA GLU A 274 -6.37 -1.47 43.95
C GLU A 274 -5.79 -1.74 45.35
N LYS A 275 -5.46 -3.02 45.67
CA LYS A 275 -4.78 -3.41 46.90
C LYS A 275 -3.41 -2.72 47.04
N VAL A 276 -2.62 -2.66 45.97
CA VAL A 276 -1.32 -1.95 45.98
C VAL A 276 -1.53 -0.46 46.25
N ILE A 277 -2.48 0.17 45.58
CA ILE A 277 -2.79 1.60 45.78
C ILE A 277 -3.21 1.85 47.23
N ALA A 278 -4.11 1.05 47.76
CA ALA A 278 -4.56 1.16 49.18
C ALA A 278 -3.42 1.01 50.19
N HIS A 279 -2.45 0.12 49.90
CA HIS A 279 -1.28 -0.10 50.76
C HIS A 279 -0.31 1.08 50.78
N TYR A 280 0.02 1.63 49.61
CA TYR A 280 1.02 2.70 49.50
C TYR A 280 0.44 4.13 49.64
N PHE A 281 -0.88 4.27 49.55
CA PHE A 281 -1.58 5.57 49.64
C PHE A 281 -2.74 5.49 50.66
N PRO A 282 -2.46 5.15 51.94
CA PRO A 282 -3.50 5.09 52.96
C PRO A 282 -4.03 6.51 53.27
N GLU A 283 -5.33 6.61 53.50
CA GLU A 283 -5.98 7.87 53.84
C GLU A 283 -5.32 8.54 55.07
N GLY A 284 -5.04 9.83 54.99
CA GLY A 284 -4.51 10.62 56.09
C GLY A 284 -2.99 10.45 56.39
N GLN A 285 -2.26 9.76 55.56
CA GLN A 285 -0.80 9.63 55.65
C GLN A 285 -0.10 10.17 54.40
N GLU A 286 1.08 10.78 54.59
CA GLU A 286 1.91 11.16 53.44
C GLU A 286 2.50 9.90 52.79
N PRO A 287 2.36 9.76 51.45
CA PRO A 287 2.89 8.59 50.75
C PRO A 287 4.42 8.58 50.76
N LYS A 288 5.03 7.43 51.04
CA LYS A 288 6.47 7.21 51.04
C LYS A 288 7.06 7.27 49.60
N TYR A 289 6.26 6.94 48.60
CA TYR A 289 6.68 6.87 47.18
C TYR A 289 5.69 7.63 46.31
N ASP A 290 6.18 8.16 45.21
CA ASP A 290 5.34 8.76 44.19
C ASP A 290 4.44 7.74 43.51
N LYS A 291 3.24 8.17 43.09
CA LYS A 291 2.22 7.31 42.47
C LYS A 291 2.70 6.72 41.14
N LEU A 292 3.43 7.50 40.33
CA LEU A 292 3.99 7.01 39.08
C LEU A 292 5.06 5.94 39.30
N ARG A 293 5.87 6.10 40.34
CA ARG A 293 6.87 5.11 40.76
C ARG A 293 6.24 3.77 41.15
N ILE A 294 5.18 3.80 41.95
CA ILE A 294 4.43 2.60 42.35
C ILE A 294 3.82 1.91 41.12
N ALA A 295 3.21 2.69 40.21
CA ALA A 295 2.62 2.14 38.99
C ALA A 295 3.69 1.51 38.06
N ALA A 296 4.86 2.12 37.95
CA ALA A 296 5.96 1.59 37.14
C ALA A 296 6.48 0.25 37.69
N VAL A 297 6.75 0.19 39.00
CA VAL A 297 7.21 -1.05 39.66
C VAL A 297 6.17 -2.15 39.58
N PHE A 298 4.88 -1.82 39.77
CA PHE A 298 3.81 -2.80 39.62
C PHE A 298 3.78 -3.40 38.19
N LYS A 299 3.91 -2.56 37.18
CA LYS A 299 3.97 -2.97 35.75
C LYS A 299 5.18 -3.87 35.46
N GLU A 300 6.35 -3.56 36.03
CA GLU A 300 7.53 -4.43 35.92
C GLU A 300 7.31 -5.80 36.57
N LEU A 301 6.63 -5.87 37.71
CA LEU A 301 6.27 -7.13 38.36
C LEU A 301 5.28 -7.94 37.54
N GLU A 302 4.27 -7.31 36.95
CA GLU A 302 3.36 -7.96 36.03
C GLU A 302 4.14 -8.60 34.85
N ALA A 303 5.05 -7.86 34.25
CA ALA A 303 5.89 -8.35 33.16
C ALA A 303 6.75 -9.54 33.59
N LYS A 304 7.46 -9.45 34.73
CA LYS A 304 8.32 -10.52 35.26
C LYS A 304 7.54 -11.79 35.53
N ILE A 305 6.36 -11.68 36.12
CA ILE A 305 5.51 -12.86 36.47
C ILE A 305 4.99 -13.52 35.20
N GLY A 306 4.49 -12.75 34.22
CA GLY A 306 3.98 -13.27 32.96
C GLY A 306 5.09 -13.96 32.13
N ARG A 307 6.23 -13.31 31.98
CA ARG A 307 7.41 -13.83 31.22
C ARG A 307 7.97 -15.10 31.84
N TRP A 308 8.17 -15.08 33.16
CA TRP A 308 8.73 -16.20 33.90
C TRP A 308 7.83 -17.43 33.85
N ASN A 309 6.50 -17.24 33.93
CA ASN A 309 5.55 -18.34 33.82
C ASN A 309 5.66 -19.04 32.46
N ILE A 310 5.77 -18.30 31.35
CA ILE A 310 5.93 -18.87 30.02
C ILE A 310 7.24 -19.70 29.92
N LEU A 311 8.36 -19.15 30.38
CA LEU A 311 9.67 -19.85 30.31
C LEU A 311 9.72 -21.06 31.24
N ALA A 312 9.08 -21.01 32.42
CA ALA A 312 9.13 -22.10 33.42
C ALA A 312 8.18 -23.25 33.07
N THR A 313 6.99 -22.96 32.59
CA THR A 313 5.93 -23.94 32.37
C THR A 313 5.69 -24.34 30.94
N GLY A 314 6.18 -23.53 29.98
CA GLY A 314 5.84 -23.66 28.57
C GLY A 314 4.39 -23.32 28.24
N LYS A 315 3.63 -22.79 29.21
CA LYS A 315 2.23 -22.39 29.01
C LYS A 315 2.10 -20.87 28.93
N ARG A 316 1.35 -20.42 27.95
CA ARG A 316 1.07 -19.02 27.71
C ARG A 316 -0.07 -18.49 28.55
N ILE A 317 -0.32 -17.19 28.50
CA ILE A 317 -1.33 -16.50 29.34
C ILE A 317 -2.73 -17.07 29.10
N ASP A 318 -3.05 -17.53 27.87
CA ASP A 318 -4.32 -18.16 27.52
C ASP A 318 -4.30 -19.71 27.62
N GLY A 319 -3.23 -20.28 28.13
CA GLY A 319 -3.09 -21.73 28.36
C GLY A 319 -2.54 -22.51 27.15
N ARG A 320 -2.37 -21.89 25.99
CA ARG A 320 -1.73 -22.52 24.81
C ARG A 320 -0.25 -22.83 25.09
N ASP A 321 0.31 -23.71 24.26
CA ASP A 321 1.78 -23.86 24.11
C ASP A 321 2.37 -22.74 23.23
N SER A 322 3.66 -22.78 23.01
CA SER A 322 4.38 -21.76 22.23
C SER A 322 4.07 -21.78 20.73
N LYS A 323 3.51 -22.86 20.19
CA LYS A 323 3.29 -23.05 18.74
C LYS A 323 1.84 -22.96 18.29
N THR A 324 0.91 -23.24 19.18
CA THR A 324 -0.53 -23.31 18.84
C THR A 324 -1.07 -21.94 18.44
N VAL A 325 -1.66 -21.87 17.24
CA VAL A 325 -2.43 -20.72 16.75
C VAL A 325 -3.85 -20.77 17.33
N ARG A 326 -4.41 -19.60 17.67
CA ARG A 326 -5.80 -19.49 18.15
C ARG A 326 -6.79 -20.03 17.11
N ASN A 327 -7.98 -20.41 17.57
CA ASN A 327 -9.05 -20.86 16.69
C ASN A 327 -9.38 -19.79 15.64
N ILE A 328 -9.56 -20.21 14.39
CA ILE A 328 -9.86 -19.34 13.25
C ILE A 328 -11.24 -19.66 12.72
N VAL A 329 -12.02 -18.63 12.49
CA VAL A 329 -13.27 -18.67 11.71
C VAL A 329 -13.17 -17.65 10.60
N ALA A 330 -13.33 -18.10 9.38
CA ALA A 330 -13.30 -17.24 8.20
C ALA A 330 -14.62 -17.37 7.43
N GLU A 331 -15.18 -16.24 7.01
CA GLU A 331 -16.43 -16.15 6.25
C GLU A 331 -16.19 -15.19 5.07
N VAL A 332 -16.82 -15.49 3.93
CA VAL A 332 -16.76 -14.65 2.72
C VAL A 332 -18.16 -14.31 2.25
N GLY A 333 -18.29 -13.22 1.49
CA GLY A 333 -19.59 -12.76 0.99
C GLY A 333 -20.50 -12.21 2.10
N VAL A 334 -19.92 -11.68 3.19
CA VAL A 334 -20.68 -11.25 4.38
C VAL A 334 -21.46 -9.95 4.16
N LEU A 335 -21.10 -9.14 3.16
CA LEU A 335 -21.78 -7.90 2.84
C LEU A 335 -22.48 -8.00 1.46
N PRO A 336 -23.82 -7.86 1.40
CA PRO A 336 -24.60 -8.22 0.21
C PRO A 336 -24.36 -7.31 -1.00
N ARG A 337 -23.85 -6.10 -0.84
CA ARG A 337 -23.62 -5.15 -1.94
C ARG A 337 -22.14 -4.89 -2.22
N ALA A 338 -21.24 -5.46 -1.43
CA ALA A 338 -19.80 -5.35 -1.67
C ALA A 338 -19.40 -6.18 -2.91
N HIS A 339 -18.34 -5.78 -3.61
CA HIS A 339 -17.82 -6.58 -4.73
C HIS A 339 -17.16 -7.86 -4.21
N GLY A 340 -16.52 -7.81 -3.04
CA GLY A 340 -16.04 -8.93 -2.27
C GLY A 340 -15.89 -8.52 -0.80
N SER A 341 -16.10 -9.46 0.12
CA SER A 341 -16.01 -9.20 1.55
C SER A 341 -15.64 -10.44 2.32
N ALA A 342 -14.87 -10.27 3.39
CA ALA A 342 -14.52 -11.34 4.30
C ALA A 342 -14.58 -10.88 5.75
N LEU A 343 -15.01 -11.76 6.64
CA LEU A 343 -14.87 -11.61 8.07
C LEU A 343 -13.87 -12.67 8.55
N PHE A 344 -12.70 -12.23 8.97
CA PHE A 344 -11.66 -13.10 9.49
C PHE A 344 -11.55 -12.92 10.99
N THR A 345 -11.79 -13.98 11.73
CA THR A 345 -11.74 -14.03 13.20
C THR A 345 -10.68 -15.02 13.65
N ARG A 346 -9.75 -14.58 14.51
CA ARG A 346 -8.72 -15.41 15.13
C ARG A 346 -8.73 -15.16 16.65
N GLY A 347 -9.36 -16.08 17.39
CA GLY A 347 -9.65 -15.85 18.80
C GLY A 347 -10.42 -14.55 19.01
N GLU A 348 -9.86 -13.65 19.80
CA GLU A 348 -10.40 -12.32 20.10
C GLU A 348 -9.84 -11.21 19.20
N THR A 349 -9.51 -11.54 17.94
CA THR A 349 -9.09 -10.57 16.92
C THR A 349 -9.90 -10.78 15.67
N GLN A 350 -10.59 -9.74 15.22
CA GLN A 350 -11.50 -9.81 14.08
C GLN A 350 -11.29 -8.64 13.13
N ALA A 351 -11.20 -8.95 11.84
CA ALA A 351 -11.09 -7.99 10.76
C ALA A 351 -12.21 -8.23 9.74
N MET A 352 -13.03 -7.22 9.50
CA MET A 352 -13.92 -7.18 8.34
C MET A 352 -13.19 -6.50 7.20
N VAL A 353 -12.94 -7.23 6.13
CA VAL A 353 -12.26 -6.67 4.97
C VAL A 353 -13.18 -6.64 3.77
N VAL A 354 -13.24 -5.49 3.13
CA VAL A 354 -14.13 -5.22 2.00
C VAL A 354 -13.30 -4.85 0.78
N THR A 355 -13.54 -5.52 -0.32
CA THR A 355 -12.91 -5.23 -1.62
C THR A 355 -13.88 -4.53 -2.54
N THR A 356 -13.43 -3.42 -3.14
CA THR A 356 -14.11 -2.71 -4.22
C THR A 356 -13.21 -2.75 -5.45
N LEU A 357 -13.77 -3.12 -6.59
CA LEU A 357 -13.09 -3.10 -7.88
C LEU A 357 -13.41 -1.78 -8.57
N GLY A 358 -12.38 -0.96 -8.75
CA GLY A 358 -12.42 0.27 -9.51
C GLY A 358 -11.89 0.09 -10.93
N THR A 359 -11.83 1.17 -11.68
CA THR A 359 -11.31 1.26 -13.05
C THR A 359 -10.00 2.03 -13.06
N GLY A 360 -9.37 2.22 -14.23
CA GLY A 360 -8.15 3.04 -14.36
C GLY A 360 -8.32 4.51 -13.96
N GLU A 361 -9.56 5.02 -13.88
CA GLU A 361 -9.84 6.37 -13.35
C GLU A 361 -9.70 6.44 -11.83
N ASP A 362 -9.81 5.30 -11.14
CA ASP A 362 -9.75 5.19 -9.68
C ASP A 362 -8.30 4.96 -9.18
N GLU A 363 -7.32 4.84 -10.09
CA GLU A 363 -5.90 4.73 -9.74
C GLU A 363 -5.43 5.97 -8.98
N GLN A 364 -4.63 5.75 -7.95
CA GLN A 364 -4.08 6.85 -7.16
C GLN A 364 -2.84 7.44 -7.83
N TYR A 365 -2.86 8.75 -8.09
CA TYR A 365 -1.67 9.48 -8.53
C TYR A 365 -0.75 9.75 -7.34
N ILE A 366 0.48 9.26 -7.43
CA ILE A 366 1.54 9.52 -6.45
C ILE A 366 2.54 10.49 -7.06
N ASP A 367 2.66 11.68 -6.49
CA ASP A 367 3.69 12.67 -6.83
C ASP A 367 4.88 12.49 -5.87
N ALA A 368 5.72 11.49 -6.16
CA ALA A 368 6.91 11.20 -5.38
C ALA A 368 8.10 12.08 -5.79
N LEU A 369 9.12 12.14 -4.94
CA LEU A 369 10.36 12.86 -5.25
C LEU A 369 11.04 12.30 -6.50
N SER A 370 11.03 10.99 -6.68
CA SER A 370 11.58 10.27 -7.83
C SER A 370 10.75 10.38 -9.13
N GLY A 371 9.55 10.98 -9.08
CA GLY A 371 8.66 11.11 -10.23
C GLY A 371 7.20 10.83 -9.89
N THR A 372 6.34 11.01 -10.86
CA THR A 372 4.91 10.73 -10.73
C THR A 372 4.60 9.35 -11.26
N TYR A 373 3.90 8.54 -10.49
CA TYR A 373 3.41 7.23 -10.91
C TYR A 373 1.99 6.99 -10.41
N LYS A 374 1.36 5.93 -10.89
CA LYS A 374 0.03 5.52 -10.49
C LYS A 374 0.09 4.25 -9.67
N GLU A 375 -0.63 4.26 -8.56
CA GLU A 375 -0.85 3.06 -7.74
C GLU A 375 -2.15 2.40 -8.18
N THR A 376 -2.06 1.13 -8.57
CA THR A 376 -3.19 0.35 -9.10
C THR A 376 -3.88 -0.53 -8.06
N PHE A 377 -3.28 -0.69 -6.89
CA PHE A 377 -3.83 -1.43 -5.75
C PHE A 377 -3.80 -0.58 -4.50
N LEU A 378 -4.93 -0.48 -3.82
CA LEU A 378 -5.09 0.31 -2.60
C LEU A 378 -5.50 -0.62 -1.44
N LEU A 379 -4.85 -0.48 -0.28
CA LEU A 379 -5.27 -1.18 0.93
C LEU A 379 -5.20 -0.24 2.13
N HIS A 380 -6.35 -0.01 2.74
CA HIS A 380 -6.52 0.86 3.89
C HIS A 380 -6.90 0.07 5.15
N TYR A 381 -6.40 0.51 6.27
CA TYR A 381 -6.59 -0.12 7.57
C TYR A 381 -7.15 0.89 8.57
N ASN A 382 -8.24 0.53 9.24
CA ASN A 382 -8.91 1.35 10.23
C ASN A 382 -8.96 0.61 11.57
N PHE A 383 -8.58 1.33 12.63
CA PHE A 383 -8.56 0.81 14.00
C PHE A 383 -9.39 1.71 14.92
N PRO A 384 -10.71 1.54 14.95
CA PRO A 384 -11.60 2.33 15.78
C PRO A 384 -11.47 1.95 17.26
N PRO A 385 -11.73 2.86 18.20
CA PRO A 385 -11.58 2.61 19.65
C PRO A 385 -12.40 1.44 20.17
N TYR A 386 -13.59 1.20 19.62
CA TYR A 386 -14.46 0.10 20.05
C TYR A 386 -13.82 -1.28 19.84
N SER A 387 -12.83 -1.41 18.94
CA SER A 387 -12.15 -2.68 18.68
C SER A 387 -11.38 -3.22 19.91
N VAL A 388 -11.08 -2.36 20.86
CA VAL A 388 -10.45 -2.70 22.15
C VAL A 388 -11.37 -2.40 23.35
N GLY A 389 -12.65 -2.09 23.08
CA GLY A 389 -13.64 -1.79 24.13
C GLY A 389 -13.48 -0.40 24.76
N GLU A 390 -12.84 0.54 24.05
CA GLU A 390 -12.58 1.89 24.54
C GLU A 390 -13.45 2.93 23.83
N THR A 391 -13.63 4.07 24.49
CA THR A 391 -14.15 5.28 23.85
C THR A 391 -12.98 6.14 23.36
N GLY A 392 -13.15 6.83 22.23
CA GLY A 392 -12.09 7.68 21.71
C GLY A 392 -12.59 8.61 20.62
N ARG A 393 -11.79 9.64 20.34
CA ARG A 393 -12.10 10.59 19.26
C ARG A 393 -11.84 9.95 17.91
N LEU A 394 -12.84 9.96 17.04
CA LEU A 394 -12.66 9.68 15.62
C LEU A 394 -12.03 10.90 14.96
N GLY A 395 -10.94 10.70 14.26
CA GLY A 395 -10.16 11.76 13.62
C GLY A 395 -9.54 11.27 12.31
N GLY A 396 -8.51 11.99 11.82
CA GLY A 396 -7.75 11.54 10.65
C GLY A 396 -6.93 10.29 10.92
N THR A 397 -6.51 9.63 9.85
CA THR A 397 -5.68 8.41 9.88
C THR A 397 -4.40 8.63 10.69
N LYS A 398 -4.14 7.76 11.65
CA LYS A 398 -2.95 7.82 12.51
C LYS A 398 -1.75 7.17 11.82
N ARG A 399 -0.52 7.56 12.21
CA ARG A 399 0.73 6.95 11.71
C ARG A 399 0.76 5.43 11.85
N ARG A 400 0.16 4.88 12.93
CA ARG A 400 0.05 3.42 13.14
C ARG A 400 -0.85 2.76 12.11
N GLU A 401 -1.99 3.38 11.79
CA GLU A 401 -2.92 2.86 10.78
C GLU A 401 -2.31 2.84 9.39
N ILE A 402 -1.55 3.88 9.03
CA ILE A 402 -0.78 3.93 7.78
C ILE A 402 0.25 2.78 7.73
N GLY A 403 1.01 2.58 8.80
CA GLY A 403 2.01 1.51 8.87
C GLY A 403 1.42 0.11 8.78
N HIS A 404 0.29 -0.16 9.46
CA HIS A 404 -0.40 -1.45 9.40
C HIS A 404 -1.05 -1.70 8.04
N GLY A 405 -1.64 -0.66 7.44
CA GLY A 405 -2.19 -0.74 6.09
C GLY A 405 -1.11 -1.07 5.05
N LYS A 406 0.06 -0.40 5.11
CA LYS A 406 1.16 -0.66 4.18
C LYS A 406 1.78 -2.04 4.38
N LEU A 407 1.85 -2.55 5.61
CA LEU A 407 2.30 -3.92 5.87
C LEU A 407 1.36 -4.95 5.21
N ALA A 408 0.05 -4.78 5.36
CA ALA A 408 -0.92 -5.64 4.70
C ALA A 408 -0.88 -5.49 3.16
N TRP A 409 -0.68 -4.27 2.66
CA TRP A 409 -0.48 -4.00 1.24
C TRP A 409 0.73 -4.77 0.68
N ARG A 410 1.91 -4.66 1.32
CA ARG A 410 3.12 -5.40 0.93
C ARG A 410 2.95 -6.91 0.95
N ALA A 411 2.15 -7.42 1.89
CA ALA A 411 1.86 -8.84 1.99
C ALA A 411 1.07 -9.38 0.79
N ILE A 412 0.16 -8.57 0.23
CA ILE A 412 -0.76 -8.95 -0.85
C ILE A 412 -0.22 -8.56 -2.23
N HIS A 413 0.45 -7.42 -2.35
CA HIS A 413 0.90 -6.86 -3.63
C HIS A 413 1.67 -7.86 -4.52
N PRO A 414 2.63 -8.67 -4.00
CA PRO A 414 3.39 -9.61 -4.83
C PRO A 414 2.58 -10.76 -5.45
N VAL A 415 1.37 -10.99 -4.97
CA VAL A 415 0.48 -12.08 -5.47
C VAL A 415 -0.70 -11.57 -6.31
N LEU A 416 -0.78 -10.27 -6.54
CA LEU A 416 -1.78 -9.70 -7.43
C LEU A 416 -1.51 -10.10 -8.89
N PRO A 417 -2.56 -10.25 -9.70
CA PRO A 417 -2.40 -10.45 -11.13
C PRO A 417 -1.79 -9.21 -11.80
N PRO A 418 -1.03 -9.37 -12.88
CA PRO A 418 -0.57 -8.24 -13.68
C PRO A 418 -1.76 -7.41 -14.19
N HIS A 419 -1.61 -6.08 -14.23
CA HIS A 419 -2.72 -5.17 -14.59
C HIS A 419 -3.27 -5.40 -16.00
N HIS A 420 -2.46 -5.91 -16.93
CA HIS A 420 -2.93 -6.25 -18.29
C HIS A 420 -3.80 -7.51 -18.33
N GLU A 421 -3.70 -8.41 -17.35
CA GLU A 421 -4.55 -9.61 -17.22
C GLU A 421 -5.82 -9.31 -16.43
N PHE A 422 -5.72 -8.40 -15.44
CA PHE A 422 -6.85 -8.00 -14.61
C PHE A 422 -6.89 -6.47 -14.50
N PRO A 423 -7.52 -5.75 -15.47
CA PRO A 423 -7.40 -4.31 -15.63
C PRO A 423 -8.29 -3.51 -14.65
N TYR A 424 -8.36 -3.93 -13.42
CA TYR A 424 -9.07 -3.26 -12.33
C TYR A 424 -8.12 -2.59 -11.37
N THR A 425 -8.63 -1.62 -10.64
CA THR A 425 -7.99 -1.01 -9.47
C THR A 425 -8.67 -1.53 -8.21
N PRO A 426 -8.21 -2.65 -7.61
CA PRO A 426 -8.77 -3.16 -6.39
C PRO A 426 -8.47 -2.24 -5.21
N ARG A 427 -9.48 -1.92 -4.41
CA ARG A 427 -9.32 -1.23 -3.14
C ARG A 427 -9.82 -2.12 -2.02
N GLY A 428 -8.91 -2.58 -1.15
CA GLY A 428 -9.22 -3.24 0.11
C GLY A 428 -9.37 -2.23 1.24
N VAL A 429 -10.38 -2.42 2.09
CA VAL A 429 -10.52 -1.68 3.36
C VAL A 429 -10.69 -2.68 4.48
N SER A 430 -9.77 -2.66 5.44
CA SER A 430 -9.83 -3.50 6.64
C SER A 430 -10.34 -2.70 7.81
N GLU A 431 -11.52 -3.03 8.28
CA GLU A 431 -12.14 -2.52 9.51
C GLU A 431 -11.86 -3.49 10.65
N ILE A 432 -11.09 -3.07 11.64
CA ILE A 432 -10.83 -3.90 12.81
C ILE A 432 -11.99 -3.78 13.78
N THR A 433 -12.72 -4.86 13.95
CA THR A 433 -13.91 -4.90 14.80
C THR A 433 -13.62 -5.41 16.21
N GLU A 434 -12.54 -6.21 16.36
CA GLU A 434 -12.06 -6.69 17.65
C GLU A 434 -10.54 -6.89 17.60
N SER A 435 -9.81 -6.60 18.70
CA SER A 435 -8.35 -6.72 18.72
C SER A 435 -7.79 -7.22 20.05
N ASN A 436 -7.14 -8.38 19.99
CA ASN A 436 -6.28 -8.92 21.04
C ASN A 436 -5.06 -9.61 20.42
N GLY A 437 -4.15 -8.79 19.86
CA GLY A 437 -2.92 -9.24 19.19
C GLY A 437 -3.04 -9.35 17.68
N SER A 438 -2.13 -8.66 17.02
CA SER A 438 -1.89 -8.61 15.57
C SER A 438 -3.11 -8.50 14.64
N SER A 439 -3.83 -7.40 14.75
CA SER A 439 -4.90 -7.04 13.82
C SER A 439 -4.41 -6.82 12.38
N SER A 440 -3.13 -6.39 12.18
CA SER A 440 -2.55 -6.27 10.84
C SER A 440 -2.43 -7.62 10.11
N MET A 441 -2.10 -8.69 10.83
CA MET A 441 -2.02 -10.02 10.23
C MET A 441 -3.41 -10.61 9.98
N ALA A 442 -4.40 -10.29 10.80
CA ALA A 442 -5.81 -10.58 10.50
C ALA A 442 -6.28 -9.84 9.23
N SER A 443 -5.82 -8.59 9.04
CA SER A 443 -6.09 -7.82 7.82
C SER A 443 -5.49 -8.46 6.57
N VAL A 444 -4.28 -9.04 6.65
CA VAL A 444 -3.68 -9.80 5.53
C VAL A 444 -4.57 -10.98 5.14
N CYS A 445 -4.96 -11.81 6.11
CA CYS A 445 -5.81 -12.97 5.86
C CYS A 445 -7.18 -12.57 5.29
N GLY A 446 -7.81 -11.56 5.90
CA GLY A 446 -9.10 -11.03 5.45
C GLY A 446 -9.02 -10.39 4.06
N ALA A 447 -7.93 -9.64 3.75
CA ALA A 447 -7.74 -9.03 2.44
C ALA A 447 -7.55 -10.08 1.34
N SER A 448 -6.76 -11.12 1.60
CA SER A 448 -6.60 -12.25 0.68
C SER A 448 -7.97 -12.88 0.35
N LEU A 449 -8.78 -13.18 1.36
CA LEU A 449 -10.11 -13.75 1.19
C LEU A 449 -11.08 -12.79 0.47
N ALA A 450 -11.11 -11.50 0.85
CA ALA A 450 -12.01 -10.51 0.27
C ALA A 450 -11.68 -10.22 -1.21
N LEU A 451 -10.40 -10.22 -1.59
CA LEU A 451 -9.97 -10.10 -2.99
C LEU A 451 -10.39 -11.34 -3.80
N MET A 452 -10.19 -12.54 -3.26
CA MET A 452 -10.63 -13.79 -3.89
C MET A 452 -12.15 -13.86 -4.01
N ASP A 453 -12.90 -13.37 -3.00
CA ASP A 453 -14.37 -13.28 -3.03
C ASP A 453 -14.86 -12.29 -4.10
N ALA A 454 -14.09 -11.21 -4.35
CA ALA A 454 -14.36 -10.26 -5.43
C ALA A 454 -14.03 -10.81 -6.83
N GLY A 455 -13.44 -12.00 -6.95
CA GLY A 455 -13.00 -12.58 -8.22
C GLY A 455 -11.64 -12.11 -8.70
N VAL A 456 -10.81 -11.47 -7.83
CA VAL A 456 -9.42 -11.14 -8.17
C VAL A 456 -8.59 -12.40 -8.24
N PRO A 457 -7.99 -12.74 -9.38
CA PRO A 457 -7.25 -14.00 -9.56
C PRO A 457 -5.84 -13.88 -8.93
N LEU A 458 -5.79 -13.90 -7.60
CA LEU A 458 -4.52 -13.92 -6.88
C LEU A 458 -3.70 -15.14 -7.31
N LYS A 459 -2.39 -14.96 -7.42
CA LYS A 459 -1.45 -16.06 -7.73
C LYS A 459 -1.59 -17.21 -6.72
N ARG A 460 -1.72 -16.88 -5.43
CA ARG A 460 -1.98 -17.79 -4.30
C ARG A 460 -2.63 -17.03 -3.15
N PRO A 461 -3.39 -17.71 -2.28
CA PRO A 461 -3.83 -17.12 -1.01
C PRO A 461 -2.64 -16.74 -0.14
N THR A 462 -2.79 -15.65 0.60
CA THR A 462 -1.77 -15.12 1.51
C THR A 462 -2.30 -15.10 2.94
N ALA A 463 -1.50 -15.61 3.87
CA ALA A 463 -1.79 -15.54 5.30
C ALA A 463 -0.69 -14.78 6.04
N GLY A 464 -1.04 -14.22 7.19
CA GLY A 464 -0.11 -13.53 8.07
C GLY A 464 -0.17 -14.05 9.49
N ILE A 465 0.98 -14.10 10.16
CA ILE A 465 1.12 -14.50 11.56
C ILE A 465 2.04 -13.53 12.30
N ALA A 466 1.74 -13.26 13.57
CA ALA A 466 2.61 -12.51 14.46
C ALA A 466 3.29 -13.44 15.47
N MET A 467 4.59 -13.33 15.53
CA MET A 467 5.47 -14.07 16.44
C MET A 467 5.94 -13.15 17.55
N GLY A 468 6.16 -13.68 18.72
CA GLY A 468 6.77 -12.99 19.84
C GLY A 468 8.00 -13.72 20.34
N LEU A 469 8.74 -13.05 21.20
CA LEU A 469 9.93 -13.60 21.85
C LEU A 469 9.89 -13.24 23.35
N ILE A 470 10.16 -14.21 24.16
CA ILE A 470 10.55 -14.01 25.56
C ILE A 470 11.99 -14.47 25.71
N LEU A 471 12.86 -13.55 26.05
CA LEU A 471 14.31 -13.82 26.25
C LEU A 471 14.71 -13.39 27.67
N GLU A 472 15.21 -14.33 28.47
CA GLU A 472 15.76 -14.06 29.79
C GLU A 472 17.10 -14.76 29.92
N ASP A 473 18.14 -14.00 30.13
CA ASP A 473 19.53 -14.46 30.10
C ASP A 473 19.88 -15.16 28.78
N LYS A 474 20.00 -16.50 28.81
CA LYS A 474 20.28 -17.33 27.64
C LYS A 474 19.11 -18.24 27.25
N ARG A 475 17.97 -18.14 27.94
CA ARG A 475 16.78 -18.93 27.65
C ARG A 475 15.80 -18.10 26.86
N PHE A 476 15.25 -18.66 25.81
CA PHE A 476 14.25 -18.00 25.02
C PHE A 476 13.07 -18.91 24.67
N ALA A 477 11.93 -18.31 24.43
CA ALA A 477 10.76 -18.95 23.88
C ALA A 477 10.21 -18.08 22.75
N VAL A 478 10.05 -18.66 21.56
CA VAL A 478 9.37 -18.05 20.43
C VAL A 478 7.89 -18.43 20.50
N LEU A 479 7.00 -17.44 20.41
CA LEU A 479 5.56 -17.61 20.55
C LEU A 479 4.88 -17.36 19.20
N SER A 480 4.07 -18.33 18.73
CA SER A 480 3.25 -18.18 17.52
C SER A 480 1.92 -17.52 17.84
N ASP A 481 1.45 -16.61 16.98
CA ASP A 481 0.15 -15.94 17.13
C ASP A 481 -0.01 -15.30 18.51
N ILE A 482 0.77 -14.25 18.75
CA ILE A 482 0.81 -13.57 20.05
C ILE A 482 -0.46 -12.80 20.37
N LEU A 483 -0.81 -12.78 21.65
CA LEU A 483 -1.83 -11.91 22.24
C LEU A 483 -1.30 -10.47 22.38
N GLY A 484 -2.21 -9.51 22.60
CA GLY A 484 -1.82 -8.13 22.88
C GLY A 484 -0.97 -8.00 24.16
N ASP A 485 -1.29 -8.78 25.21
CA ASP A 485 -0.50 -8.82 26.43
C ASP A 485 0.91 -9.39 26.16
N GLU A 486 1.01 -10.43 25.35
CA GLU A 486 2.30 -11.05 24.98
C GLU A 486 3.15 -10.15 24.09
N ASP A 487 2.53 -9.37 23.17
CA ASP A 487 3.23 -8.31 22.44
C ASP A 487 3.80 -7.26 23.42
N HIS A 488 3.00 -6.87 24.41
CA HIS A 488 3.43 -5.87 25.38
C HIS A 488 4.55 -6.35 26.32
N LEU A 489 4.47 -7.61 26.74
CA LEU A 489 5.45 -8.25 27.63
C LEU A 489 6.69 -8.78 26.90
N GLY A 490 6.59 -9.01 25.59
CA GLY A 490 7.62 -9.65 24.77
C GLY A 490 8.74 -8.72 24.34
N ASP A 491 9.82 -9.34 23.91
CA ASP A 491 11.06 -8.67 23.48
C ASP A 491 11.11 -8.44 21.96
N MET A 492 10.19 -9.06 21.22
CA MET A 492 10.09 -8.98 19.77
C MET A 492 8.62 -9.00 19.34
N ASP A 493 8.28 -8.16 18.39
CA ASP A 493 7.08 -8.22 17.54
C ASP A 493 7.52 -8.55 16.12
N PHE A 494 7.27 -9.78 15.69
CA PHE A 494 7.73 -10.30 14.42
C PHE A 494 6.57 -10.79 13.57
N LYS A 495 6.25 -10.06 12.51
CA LYS A 495 5.14 -10.34 11.60
C LYS A 495 5.67 -10.94 10.31
N VAL A 496 5.14 -12.08 9.93
CA VAL A 496 5.49 -12.80 8.71
C VAL A 496 4.23 -13.07 7.92
N ALA A 497 4.20 -12.60 6.69
CA ALA A 497 3.12 -12.89 5.75
C ALA A 497 3.66 -13.59 4.52
N GLY A 498 2.84 -14.43 3.91
CA GLY A 498 3.20 -15.14 2.69
C GLY A 498 2.20 -16.19 2.28
N THR A 499 2.55 -16.85 1.19
CA THR A 499 1.79 -17.96 0.60
C THR A 499 2.35 -19.30 1.07
N GLU A 500 1.84 -20.40 0.54
CA GLU A 500 2.42 -21.73 0.73
C GLU A 500 3.85 -21.84 0.14
N ALA A 501 4.13 -21.05 -0.92
CA ALA A 501 5.41 -21.10 -1.64
C ALA A 501 6.51 -20.28 -0.97
N GLY A 502 6.19 -19.18 -0.28
CA GLY A 502 7.20 -18.33 0.33
C GLY A 502 6.64 -17.07 1.01
N ILE A 503 7.57 -16.28 1.51
CA ILE A 503 7.29 -15.03 2.23
C ILE A 503 7.03 -13.91 1.23
N THR A 504 6.00 -13.10 1.48
CA THR A 504 5.69 -11.88 0.72
C THR A 504 5.95 -10.60 1.50
N SER A 505 5.92 -10.66 2.84
CA SER A 505 6.27 -9.52 3.68
C SER A 505 6.76 -9.99 5.05
N LEU A 506 7.72 -9.23 5.57
CA LEU A 506 8.29 -9.47 6.89
C LEU A 506 8.49 -8.12 7.57
N GLN A 507 8.02 -8.01 8.82
CA GLN A 507 8.26 -6.85 9.67
C GLN A 507 8.68 -7.31 11.05
N MET A 508 9.80 -6.79 11.55
CA MET A 508 10.34 -7.13 12.86
C MET A 508 10.66 -5.87 13.65
N ASP A 509 10.21 -5.83 14.87
CA ASP A 509 10.53 -4.81 15.87
C ASP A 509 11.10 -5.48 17.11
N ILE A 510 12.31 -5.14 17.47
CA ILE A 510 12.98 -5.63 18.65
C ILE A 510 12.90 -4.55 19.74
N LYS A 511 12.55 -4.96 20.97
CA LYS A 511 12.37 -4.08 22.13
C LYS A 511 13.53 -4.15 23.12
N ILE A 512 14.51 -5.00 22.83
CA ILE A 512 15.76 -5.21 23.58
C ILE A 512 16.95 -4.82 22.71
N GLU A 513 18.17 -4.98 23.20
CA GLU A 513 19.39 -4.56 22.49
C GLU A 513 19.67 -5.35 21.20
N GLY A 514 18.89 -6.41 20.91
CA GLY A 514 18.90 -7.17 19.67
C GLY A 514 18.68 -8.67 19.86
N ILE A 515 18.60 -9.39 18.73
CA ILE A 515 18.44 -10.84 18.69
C ILE A 515 19.51 -11.48 17.80
N THR A 516 19.79 -12.76 18.08
CA THR A 516 20.76 -13.55 17.33
C THR A 516 20.15 -14.16 16.05
N GLU A 517 21.02 -14.56 15.12
CA GLU A 517 20.63 -15.31 13.92
C GLU A 517 19.88 -16.61 14.26
N GLU A 518 20.31 -17.31 15.33
CA GLU A 518 19.66 -18.54 15.81
C GLU A 518 18.19 -18.29 16.20
N ILE A 519 17.92 -17.26 17.00
CA ILE A 519 16.57 -16.90 17.41
C ILE A 519 15.72 -16.57 16.17
N MET A 520 16.27 -15.82 15.22
CA MET A 520 15.58 -15.42 14.00
C MET A 520 15.25 -16.64 13.13
N LYS A 521 16.17 -17.58 13.00
CA LYS A 521 15.96 -18.85 12.28
C LYS A 521 14.82 -19.68 12.89
N VAL A 522 14.80 -19.80 14.22
CA VAL A 522 13.71 -20.50 14.93
C VAL A 522 12.39 -19.77 14.71
N ALA A 523 12.37 -18.45 14.81
CA ALA A 523 11.15 -17.65 14.63
C ALA A 523 10.58 -17.78 13.20
N LEU A 524 11.43 -17.74 12.18
CA LEU A 524 11.01 -17.93 10.78
C LEU A 524 10.46 -19.34 10.53
N GLY A 525 11.13 -20.36 11.03
CA GLY A 525 10.66 -21.74 10.91
C GLY A 525 9.30 -21.96 11.56
N GLN A 526 9.13 -21.47 12.80
CA GLN A 526 7.87 -21.55 13.53
C GLN A 526 6.76 -20.70 12.89
N ALA A 527 7.09 -19.53 12.34
CA ALA A 527 6.18 -18.71 11.58
C ALA A 527 5.68 -19.41 10.29
N LYS A 528 6.55 -20.17 9.63
CA LYS A 528 6.15 -21.01 8.47
C LYS A 528 5.11 -22.06 8.85
N GLU A 529 5.35 -22.81 9.93
CA GLU A 529 4.37 -23.79 10.43
C GLU A 529 3.01 -23.13 10.71
N GLY A 530 3.00 -22.00 11.40
CA GLY A 530 1.78 -21.26 11.71
C GLY A 530 1.10 -20.68 10.47
N ARG A 531 1.86 -20.14 9.51
CA ARG A 531 1.33 -19.59 8.25
C ARG A 531 0.62 -20.67 7.42
N ILE A 532 1.23 -21.85 7.29
CA ILE A 532 0.63 -22.99 6.57
C ILE A 532 -0.66 -23.45 7.28
N HIS A 533 -0.67 -23.52 8.60
CA HIS A 533 -1.89 -23.83 9.36
C HIS A 533 -3.00 -22.80 9.08
N ILE A 534 -2.70 -21.51 9.13
CA ILE A 534 -3.68 -20.43 8.88
C ILE A 534 -4.22 -20.52 7.45
N LEU A 535 -3.37 -20.77 6.45
CA LEU A 535 -3.82 -20.99 5.06
C LEU A 535 -4.80 -22.17 4.95
N GLY A 536 -4.56 -23.26 5.68
CA GLY A 536 -5.47 -24.39 5.76
C GLY A 536 -6.83 -24.04 6.37
N GLU A 537 -6.86 -23.19 7.39
CA GLU A 537 -8.12 -22.70 7.98
C GLU A 537 -8.88 -21.74 7.04
N MET A 538 -8.16 -20.84 6.36
CA MET A 538 -8.73 -19.95 5.35
C MET A 538 -9.35 -20.72 4.18
N ALA A 539 -8.72 -21.80 3.75
CA ALA A 539 -9.19 -22.65 2.67
C ALA A 539 -10.56 -23.30 2.94
N LYS A 540 -10.98 -23.43 4.20
CA LYS A 540 -12.33 -23.91 4.56
C LYS A 540 -13.42 -22.93 4.15
N ALA A 541 -13.11 -21.63 4.06
CA ALA A 541 -14.03 -20.59 3.58
C ALA A 541 -13.96 -20.43 2.06
N LEU A 542 -12.76 -20.34 1.50
CA LEU A 542 -12.55 -20.16 0.07
C LEU A 542 -11.15 -20.65 -0.33
N THR A 543 -11.08 -21.61 -1.27
CA THR A 543 -9.81 -22.18 -1.74
C THR A 543 -9.20 -21.41 -2.90
N ASN A 544 -10.06 -20.91 -3.81
CA ASN A 544 -9.63 -20.20 -5.03
C ASN A 544 -10.48 -18.93 -5.20
N ALA A 545 -9.98 -17.98 -5.97
CA ALA A 545 -10.77 -16.83 -6.38
C ALA A 545 -12.06 -17.29 -7.09
N ARG A 546 -13.15 -16.55 -6.89
CA ARG A 546 -14.39 -16.80 -7.64
C ARG A 546 -14.13 -16.63 -9.13
N ALA A 547 -14.72 -17.51 -9.93
CA ALA A 547 -14.58 -17.49 -11.38
C ALA A 547 -15.27 -16.28 -12.03
N GLU A 548 -16.31 -15.76 -11.38
CA GLU A 548 -17.07 -14.60 -11.86
C GLU A 548 -17.02 -13.47 -10.85
N LEU A 549 -17.03 -12.24 -11.36
CA LEU A 549 -17.15 -11.04 -10.55
C LEU A 549 -18.56 -10.96 -9.93
N GLY A 550 -18.64 -10.35 -8.75
CA GLY A 550 -19.91 -10.07 -8.08
C GLY A 550 -20.88 -9.26 -8.96
N GLU A 551 -22.17 -9.37 -8.69
CA GLU A 551 -23.24 -8.71 -9.46
C GLU A 551 -23.05 -7.18 -9.55
N TYR A 552 -22.54 -6.57 -8.49
CA TYR A 552 -22.36 -5.11 -8.41
C TYR A 552 -20.99 -4.62 -8.89
N ALA A 553 -20.06 -5.53 -9.18
CA ALA A 553 -18.77 -5.19 -9.70
C ALA A 553 -18.86 -4.69 -11.16
N PRO A 554 -18.13 -3.61 -11.53
CA PRO A 554 -18.10 -3.16 -12.91
C PRO A 554 -17.46 -4.23 -13.79
N ARG A 555 -18.04 -4.49 -14.96
CA ARG A 555 -17.41 -5.32 -15.99
C ARG A 555 -16.64 -4.43 -16.92
N ILE A 556 -15.46 -4.86 -17.33
CA ILE A 556 -14.60 -4.11 -18.26
C ILE A 556 -14.50 -4.91 -19.56
N GLU A 557 -14.85 -4.27 -20.68
CA GLU A 557 -14.60 -4.79 -22.01
C GLU A 557 -13.49 -3.99 -22.66
N THR A 558 -12.47 -4.69 -23.17
CA THR A 558 -11.28 -4.09 -23.79
C THR A 558 -11.24 -4.41 -25.28
N PHE A 559 -11.03 -3.41 -26.12
CA PHE A 559 -10.82 -3.55 -27.56
C PHE A 559 -9.85 -2.49 -28.06
N LYS A 560 -9.34 -2.66 -29.29
CA LYS A 560 -8.44 -1.69 -29.91
C LYS A 560 -9.13 -0.88 -31.00
N ILE A 561 -8.75 0.40 -31.07
CA ILE A 561 -9.05 1.29 -32.19
C ILE A 561 -7.72 1.74 -32.84
N ALA A 562 -7.78 2.20 -34.06
CA ALA A 562 -6.62 2.79 -34.71
C ALA A 562 -6.16 4.07 -33.97
N THR A 563 -4.87 4.26 -33.81
CA THR A 563 -4.31 5.38 -32.99
C THR A 563 -4.65 6.76 -33.59
N ASP A 564 -4.81 6.88 -34.90
CA ASP A 564 -5.27 8.08 -35.56
C ASP A 564 -6.73 8.45 -35.23
N LYS A 565 -7.55 7.48 -34.81
CA LYS A 565 -8.95 7.67 -34.39
C LYS A 565 -9.12 8.11 -32.94
N ILE A 566 -8.09 8.01 -32.11
CA ILE A 566 -8.14 8.40 -30.70
C ILE A 566 -8.65 9.84 -30.56
N ARG A 567 -8.15 10.76 -31.37
CA ARG A 567 -8.55 12.18 -31.34
C ARG A 567 -10.04 12.39 -31.69
N GLU A 568 -10.58 11.58 -32.61
CA GLU A 568 -11.99 11.65 -33.01
C GLU A 568 -12.89 11.15 -31.86
N VAL A 569 -12.52 10.07 -31.17
CA VAL A 569 -13.27 9.49 -30.05
C VAL A 569 -13.22 10.39 -28.83
N ILE A 570 -12.05 10.98 -28.53
CA ILE A 570 -11.90 11.92 -27.42
C ILE A 570 -12.63 13.23 -27.73
N GLY A 571 -12.53 13.73 -28.96
CA GLY A 571 -13.08 15.02 -29.38
C GLY A 571 -12.30 16.21 -28.81
N THR A 572 -12.53 17.40 -29.39
CA THR A 572 -11.86 18.63 -28.95
C THR A 572 -12.12 18.92 -27.47
N GLY A 573 -11.03 18.97 -26.68
CA GLY A 573 -11.10 19.16 -25.21
C GLY A 573 -11.87 18.07 -24.47
N GLY A 574 -11.97 16.85 -25.02
CA GLY A 574 -12.65 15.72 -24.40
C GLY A 574 -14.18 15.75 -24.51
N LYS A 575 -14.75 16.54 -25.43
CA LYS A 575 -16.20 16.75 -25.54
C LYS A 575 -16.94 15.46 -25.91
N VAL A 576 -16.43 14.68 -26.87
CA VAL A 576 -17.12 13.49 -27.36
C VAL A 576 -17.10 12.37 -26.32
N ILE A 577 -15.96 12.10 -25.73
CA ILE A 577 -15.88 11.06 -24.68
C ILE A 577 -16.73 11.40 -23.47
N ARG A 578 -16.79 12.66 -23.05
CA ARG A 578 -17.71 13.08 -21.97
C ARG A 578 -19.17 12.88 -22.34
N GLU A 579 -19.56 13.17 -23.57
CA GLU A 579 -20.93 12.95 -24.04
C GLU A 579 -21.30 11.47 -24.05
N ILE A 580 -20.36 10.59 -24.46
CA ILE A 580 -20.55 9.14 -24.41
C ILE A 580 -20.80 8.69 -22.95
N VAL A 581 -19.93 9.11 -22.02
CA VAL A 581 -20.02 8.78 -20.60
C VAL A 581 -21.33 9.28 -19.98
N GLU A 582 -21.71 10.54 -20.24
CA GLU A 582 -22.94 11.13 -19.70
C GLU A 582 -24.21 10.44 -20.21
N LYS A 583 -24.27 10.10 -21.51
CA LYS A 583 -25.47 9.51 -22.09
C LYS A 583 -25.61 8.01 -21.85
N THR A 584 -24.51 7.30 -21.72
CA THR A 584 -24.54 5.84 -21.50
C THR A 584 -24.42 5.46 -20.03
N GLY A 585 -23.77 6.28 -19.20
CA GLY A 585 -23.44 5.96 -17.82
C GLY A 585 -22.25 5.01 -17.68
N ALA A 586 -21.60 4.61 -18.78
CA ALA A 586 -20.41 3.78 -18.76
C ALA A 586 -19.15 4.63 -18.60
N LYS A 587 -18.14 4.14 -17.88
CA LYS A 587 -16.80 4.74 -17.83
C LYS A 587 -16.00 4.31 -19.08
N VAL A 588 -15.24 5.23 -19.67
CA VAL A 588 -14.44 4.97 -20.88
C VAL A 588 -13.04 5.48 -20.65
N ASN A 589 -12.04 4.60 -20.78
CA ASN A 589 -10.63 4.97 -20.78
C ASN A 589 -9.99 4.59 -22.14
N ILE A 590 -9.13 5.48 -22.67
CA ILE A 590 -8.43 5.26 -23.93
C ILE A 590 -6.94 5.50 -23.68
N GLU A 591 -6.15 4.50 -24.03
CA GLU A 591 -4.68 4.52 -23.92
C GLU A 591 -4.06 5.03 -25.23
N ASP A 592 -2.84 5.54 -25.18
CA ASP A 592 -2.14 6.13 -26.33
C ASP A 592 -1.85 5.10 -27.46
N ASP A 593 -1.86 3.81 -27.13
CA ASP A 593 -1.70 2.71 -28.11
C ASP A 593 -3.00 2.31 -28.84
N GLY A 594 -4.12 3.01 -28.55
CA GLY A 594 -5.43 2.73 -29.10
C GLY A 594 -6.24 1.70 -28.31
N THR A 595 -5.78 1.23 -27.17
CA THR A 595 -6.54 0.34 -26.30
C THR A 595 -7.67 1.13 -25.63
N VAL A 596 -8.90 0.68 -25.82
CA VAL A 596 -10.12 1.26 -25.22
C VAL A 596 -10.65 0.27 -24.18
N LYS A 597 -10.86 0.77 -22.95
CA LYS A 597 -11.48 0.04 -21.85
C LYS A 597 -12.82 0.69 -21.53
N VAL A 598 -13.91 -0.05 -21.65
CA VAL A 598 -15.26 0.41 -21.31
C VAL A 598 -15.74 -0.37 -20.09
N ALA A 599 -16.10 0.33 -19.03
CA ALA A 599 -16.50 -0.27 -17.76
C ALA A 599 -17.92 0.15 -17.35
N SER A 600 -18.75 -0.81 -16.97
CA SER A 600 -20.08 -0.58 -16.39
C SER A 600 -20.56 -1.79 -15.61
N SER A 601 -21.33 -1.58 -14.55
CA SER A 601 -22.15 -2.62 -13.91
C SER A 601 -23.44 -2.93 -14.70
N ASP A 602 -23.84 -2.05 -15.63
CA ASP A 602 -24.97 -2.22 -16.54
C ASP A 602 -24.47 -2.66 -17.92
N GLY A 603 -24.83 -3.89 -18.34
CA GLY A 603 -24.44 -4.46 -19.62
C GLY A 603 -25.01 -3.73 -20.83
N GLU A 604 -26.18 -3.11 -20.74
CA GLU A 604 -26.78 -2.32 -21.84
C GLU A 604 -26.05 -0.98 -22.01
N ALA A 605 -25.71 -0.32 -20.89
CA ALA A 605 -24.88 0.90 -20.89
C ALA A 605 -23.51 0.63 -21.54
N MET A 606 -22.87 -0.48 -21.21
CA MET A 606 -21.60 -0.90 -21.79
C MET A 606 -21.69 -1.13 -23.29
N LYS A 607 -22.68 -1.91 -23.75
CA LYS A 607 -22.91 -2.17 -25.17
C LYS A 607 -23.18 -0.88 -25.96
N ALA A 608 -23.97 0.04 -25.38
CA ALA A 608 -24.27 1.33 -26.00
C ALA A 608 -23.00 2.17 -26.18
N ALA A 609 -22.15 2.24 -25.15
CA ALA A 609 -20.88 2.97 -25.21
C ALA A 609 -19.92 2.35 -26.26
N ILE A 610 -19.76 1.03 -26.26
CA ILE A 610 -18.92 0.29 -27.20
C ILE A 610 -19.39 0.51 -28.64
N LYS A 611 -20.70 0.42 -28.87
CA LYS A 611 -21.29 0.67 -30.19
C LYS A 611 -21.03 2.09 -30.67
N TRP A 612 -21.15 3.06 -29.77
CA TRP A 612 -20.89 4.45 -30.08
C TRP A 612 -19.41 4.71 -30.42
N ILE A 613 -18.49 4.21 -29.61
CA ILE A 613 -17.05 4.35 -29.85
C ILE A 613 -16.65 3.69 -31.17
N LYS A 614 -17.13 2.46 -31.43
CA LYS A 614 -16.85 1.74 -32.69
C LYS A 614 -17.41 2.49 -33.90
N SER A 615 -18.57 3.13 -33.78
CA SER A 615 -19.12 3.94 -34.88
C SER A 615 -18.28 5.17 -35.24
N ILE A 616 -17.57 5.74 -34.28
CA ILE A 616 -16.64 6.86 -34.52
C ILE A 616 -15.30 6.36 -35.07
N ALA A 617 -14.80 5.26 -34.52
CA ALA A 617 -13.48 4.72 -34.81
C ALA A 617 -13.43 3.89 -36.11
N SER A 618 -14.58 3.40 -36.61
CA SER A 618 -14.62 2.65 -37.85
C SER A 618 -14.64 3.58 -39.07
N ASP A 619 -14.07 3.13 -40.14
CA ASP A 619 -14.25 3.77 -41.45
C ASP A 619 -15.38 3.07 -42.21
N PRO A 620 -16.23 3.84 -42.91
CA PRO A 620 -17.30 3.24 -43.67
C PRO A 620 -16.72 2.51 -44.91
N GLU A 621 -17.25 1.33 -45.16
CA GLU A 621 -16.83 0.45 -46.25
C GLU A 621 -17.51 0.83 -47.55
N VAL A 622 -16.71 0.97 -48.64
CA VAL A 622 -17.22 1.26 -49.99
C VAL A 622 -18.08 0.07 -50.48
N GLY A 623 -19.25 0.38 -50.99
CA GLY A 623 -20.20 -0.61 -51.48
C GLY A 623 -21.26 -1.05 -50.43
N GLN A 624 -21.09 -0.75 -49.15
CA GLN A 624 -22.07 -1.04 -48.11
C GLN A 624 -23.24 -0.02 -48.10
N ILE A 625 -24.40 -0.50 -47.64
CA ILE A 625 -25.61 0.30 -47.43
C ILE A 625 -25.73 0.71 -45.99
N TYR A 626 -26.00 1.99 -45.76
CA TYR A 626 -26.13 2.60 -44.44
C TYR A 626 -27.49 3.30 -44.29
N ASP A 627 -28.02 3.28 -43.07
CA ASP A 627 -29.15 4.12 -42.69
C ASP A 627 -28.63 5.54 -42.43
N GLY A 628 -29.18 6.52 -43.10
CA GLY A 628 -28.78 7.91 -42.97
C GLY A 628 -29.94 8.84 -42.68
N THR A 629 -29.60 10.07 -42.27
CA THR A 629 -30.54 11.15 -42.09
C THR A 629 -30.13 12.35 -42.97
N VAL A 630 -31.06 12.89 -43.72
CA VAL A 630 -30.82 14.09 -44.57
C VAL A 630 -30.57 15.30 -43.66
N VAL A 631 -29.35 15.84 -43.69
CA VAL A 631 -28.98 17.00 -42.85
C VAL A 631 -29.10 18.34 -43.60
N LYS A 632 -29.00 18.32 -44.94
CA LYS A 632 -29.14 19.53 -45.76
C LYS A 632 -29.53 19.20 -47.17
N VAL A 633 -30.49 19.96 -47.74
CA VAL A 633 -30.94 19.86 -49.11
C VAL A 633 -30.43 21.04 -49.94
N MET A 634 -29.77 20.75 -51.07
CA MET A 634 -29.25 21.75 -52.01
C MET A 634 -29.77 21.49 -53.44
N GLU A 635 -29.63 22.44 -54.35
CA GLU A 635 -30.07 22.28 -55.73
C GLU A 635 -29.39 21.12 -56.46
N PHE A 636 -28.12 20.85 -56.12
CA PHE A 636 -27.31 19.81 -56.76
C PHE A 636 -27.35 18.47 -56.09
N GLY A 637 -28.03 18.32 -54.94
CA GLY A 637 -28.12 17.08 -54.19
C GLY A 637 -28.42 17.28 -52.71
N ALA A 638 -28.39 16.18 -51.90
CA ALA A 638 -28.63 16.17 -50.47
C ALA A 638 -27.41 15.70 -49.72
N PHE A 639 -27.09 16.38 -48.60
CA PHE A 639 -26.11 15.89 -47.66
C PHE A 639 -26.84 14.96 -46.65
N VAL A 640 -26.29 13.77 -46.49
CA VAL A 640 -26.84 12.73 -45.61
C VAL A 640 -25.77 12.36 -44.61
N ASN A 641 -26.15 12.49 -43.34
CA ASN A 641 -25.39 11.87 -42.24
C ASN A 641 -25.67 10.38 -42.25
N PHE A 642 -24.68 9.57 -42.58
CA PHE A 642 -24.86 8.14 -42.83
C PHE A 642 -24.03 7.22 -41.94
N PHE A 643 -23.00 7.76 -41.28
CA PHE A 643 -22.10 6.95 -40.47
C PHE A 643 -21.47 7.76 -39.30
N GLY A 644 -22.03 7.64 -38.11
CA GLY A 644 -21.58 8.42 -36.95
C GLY A 644 -21.67 9.93 -37.20
N SER A 645 -20.53 10.63 -37.19
CA SER A 645 -20.45 12.07 -37.48
C SER A 645 -20.13 12.37 -38.98
N LYS A 646 -20.08 11.34 -39.85
CA LYS A 646 -19.71 11.51 -41.23
C LYS A 646 -20.88 11.79 -42.12
N ASP A 647 -20.78 12.89 -42.87
CA ASP A 647 -21.75 13.27 -43.90
C ASP A 647 -21.23 12.93 -45.30
N GLY A 648 -22.13 12.54 -46.15
CA GLY A 648 -21.85 12.31 -47.57
C GLY A 648 -22.83 13.00 -48.49
N LEU A 649 -22.41 13.27 -49.72
CA LEU A 649 -23.26 13.88 -50.73
C LEU A 649 -23.94 12.82 -51.58
N VAL A 650 -25.26 12.82 -51.61
CA VAL A 650 -26.07 12.17 -52.64
C VAL A 650 -26.33 13.21 -53.73
N HIS A 651 -25.63 13.14 -54.87
CA HIS A 651 -25.84 14.04 -55.98
C HIS A 651 -27.26 13.86 -56.54
N ILE A 652 -27.88 14.90 -57.09
CA ILE A 652 -29.25 14.89 -57.64
C ILE A 652 -29.50 13.73 -58.63
N SER A 653 -28.51 13.38 -59.40
CA SER A 653 -28.56 12.22 -60.35
C SER A 653 -28.51 10.85 -59.67
N GLN A 654 -28.27 10.79 -58.39
CA GLN A 654 -28.11 9.57 -57.58
C GLN A 654 -29.23 9.40 -56.57
N LEU A 655 -30.22 10.32 -56.51
CA LEU A 655 -31.33 10.29 -55.56
C LEU A 655 -32.41 9.28 -55.94
N ALA A 656 -32.77 9.15 -57.19
CA ALA A 656 -33.77 8.23 -57.68
C ALA A 656 -33.44 7.66 -59.07
N ALA A 657 -34.05 6.53 -59.42
CA ALA A 657 -33.86 5.88 -60.71
C ALA A 657 -34.36 6.75 -61.90
N ASN A 658 -35.40 7.56 -61.68
CA ASN A 658 -35.92 8.47 -62.67
C ASN A 658 -35.22 9.85 -62.57
N ARG A 659 -35.30 10.64 -63.63
CA ARG A 659 -34.68 11.97 -63.66
C ARG A 659 -35.38 12.91 -62.70
N VAL A 660 -34.66 13.35 -61.67
CA VAL A 660 -35.12 14.30 -60.64
C VAL A 660 -34.91 15.72 -61.11
N GLN A 661 -35.97 16.56 -61.02
CA GLN A 661 -35.91 18.00 -61.43
C GLN A 661 -35.40 18.87 -60.28
N LYS A 662 -35.86 18.62 -59.06
CA LYS A 662 -35.42 19.31 -57.84
C LYS A 662 -35.15 18.28 -56.74
N THR A 663 -34.09 18.48 -56.00
CA THR A 663 -33.71 17.60 -54.87
C THR A 663 -34.82 17.51 -53.81
N SER A 664 -35.55 18.63 -53.56
CA SER A 664 -36.67 18.72 -52.62
C SER A 664 -37.91 17.90 -52.98
N ASP A 665 -38.01 17.43 -54.25
CA ASP A 665 -39.09 16.56 -54.69
C ASP A 665 -38.95 15.13 -54.23
N VAL A 666 -37.74 14.74 -53.83
CA VAL A 666 -37.39 13.37 -53.44
C VAL A 666 -37.11 13.26 -51.93
N VAL A 667 -36.35 14.24 -51.36
CA VAL A 667 -35.96 14.20 -49.95
C VAL A 667 -36.08 15.58 -49.31
N LYS A 668 -36.35 15.60 -47.97
CA LYS A 668 -36.39 16.79 -47.14
C LYS A 668 -35.43 16.67 -45.98
N GLU A 669 -35.02 17.80 -45.41
CA GLU A 669 -34.21 17.80 -44.21
C GLU A 669 -34.92 17.06 -43.06
N GLY A 670 -34.20 16.12 -42.39
CA GLY A 670 -34.75 15.23 -41.37
C GLY A 670 -35.25 13.87 -41.85
N ASP A 671 -35.38 13.67 -43.19
CA ASP A 671 -35.81 12.36 -43.71
C ASP A 671 -34.77 11.27 -43.43
N LYS A 672 -35.26 10.09 -43.04
CA LYS A 672 -34.44 8.90 -42.91
C LYS A 672 -34.39 8.19 -44.25
N VAL A 673 -33.16 7.95 -44.71
CA VAL A 673 -32.90 7.37 -46.06
C VAL A 673 -31.84 6.29 -45.95
N LYS A 674 -31.89 5.32 -46.87
CA LYS A 674 -30.85 4.30 -47.02
C LYS A 674 -29.94 4.66 -48.16
N VAL A 675 -28.62 4.72 -47.88
CA VAL A 675 -27.62 5.17 -48.85
C VAL A 675 -26.49 4.13 -49.00
N LYS A 676 -26.03 3.89 -50.22
CA LYS A 676 -24.88 3.04 -50.48
C LYS A 676 -23.65 3.94 -50.68
N LEU A 677 -22.53 3.58 -50.00
CA LEU A 677 -21.27 4.32 -50.16
C LEU A 677 -20.60 3.98 -51.48
N LEU A 678 -20.45 4.99 -52.36
CA LEU A 678 -19.75 4.84 -53.62
C LEU A 678 -18.23 4.95 -53.56
N GLY A 679 -17.73 5.66 -52.54
CA GLY A 679 -16.34 5.97 -52.35
C GLY A 679 -16.12 7.44 -52.04
N PHE A 680 -14.86 7.91 -52.24
CA PHE A 680 -14.44 9.27 -51.95
C PHE A 680 -14.03 9.95 -53.30
N ASP A 681 -14.29 11.25 -53.41
CA ASP A 681 -13.80 12.02 -54.56
C ASP A 681 -12.30 12.38 -54.39
N ASP A 682 -11.70 12.99 -55.41
CA ASP A 682 -10.28 13.38 -55.41
C ASP A 682 -9.91 14.38 -54.30
N ARG A 683 -10.90 14.96 -53.63
CA ARG A 683 -10.78 15.87 -52.50
C ARG A 683 -11.14 15.23 -51.16
N GLY A 684 -11.31 13.87 -51.12
CA GLY A 684 -11.66 13.11 -49.91
C GLY A 684 -13.12 13.26 -49.47
N LYS A 685 -14.03 13.84 -50.28
CA LYS A 685 -15.45 13.97 -49.94
C LYS A 685 -16.22 12.68 -50.23
N THR A 686 -17.03 12.26 -49.28
CA THR A 686 -17.85 11.04 -49.36
C THR A 686 -18.95 11.18 -50.40
N ARG A 687 -19.06 10.23 -51.31
CA ARG A 687 -20.09 10.12 -52.32
C ARG A 687 -21.05 8.98 -52.00
N LEU A 688 -22.33 9.29 -51.94
CA LEU A 688 -23.39 8.37 -51.61
C LEU A 688 -24.36 8.19 -52.79
N LEU A 689 -25.10 7.08 -52.76
CA LEU A 689 -26.01 6.66 -53.80
C LEU A 689 -27.30 6.12 -53.17
N MET A 690 -28.46 6.63 -53.62
CA MET A 690 -29.79 6.16 -53.18
C MET A 690 -30.53 5.37 -54.23
N LYS A 691 -30.34 5.71 -55.53
CA LYS A 691 -31.16 5.19 -56.64
C LYS A 691 -31.14 3.69 -56.82
N VAL A 692 -30.15 2.99 -56.29
CA VAL A 692 -30.02 1.52 -56.35
C VAL A 692 -30.29 0.84 -55.03
N VAL A 693 -30.80 1.56 -54.03
CA VAL A 693 -31.13 1.02 -52.74
C VAL A 693 -32.63 1.06 -52.53
N ASP A 694 -33.24 -0.05 -52.21
CA ASP A 694 -34.65 -0.13 -51.82
C ASP A 694 -34.80 0.58 -50.46
N GLN A 695 -35.55 1.68 -50.44
CA GLN A 695 -35.71 2.52 -49.26
C GLN A 695 -36.54 1.88 -48.13
N VAL A 696 -37.25 0.77 -48.44
CA VAL A 696 -38.05 0.04 -47.43
C VAL A 696 -37.26 -1.16 -46.89
N THR A 697 -36.78 -2.02 -47.82
CA THR A 697 -36.08 -3.26 -47.41
C THR A 697 -34.58 -3.04 -47.18
N GLY A 698 -33.97 -2.05 -47.79
CA GLY A 698 -32.53 -1.86 -47.76
C GLY A 698 -31.74 -2.80 -48.67
N GLU A 699 -32.41 -3.50 -49.58
CA GLU A 699 -31.74 -4.35 -50.57
C GLU A 699 -31.05 -3.56 -51.65
N ASP A 700 -29.89 -4.09 -52.10
CA ASP A 700 -29.15 -3.55 -53.24
C ASP A 700 -29.82 -4.00 -54.56
N LEU A 701 -30.28 -3.03 -55.31
CA LEU A 701 -30.94 -3.21 -56.58
C LEU A 701 -29.95 -3.21 -57.77
N GLU A 702 -28.65 -2.98 -57.49
CA GLU A 702 -27.58 -2.99 -58.52
C GLU A 702 -27.39 -4.44 -59.02
N GLY A 703 -27.98 -4.77 -60.18
CA GLY A 703 -27.95 -6.09 -60.79
C GLY A 703 -29.30 -6.77 -61.00
N LYS A 704 -30.39 -6.26 -60.41
CA LYS A 704 -31.76 -6.80 -60.62
C LYS A 704 -32.49 -6.11 -61.78
N GLY A 705 -31.88 -5.13 -62.48
CA GLY A 705 -32.51 -4.34 -63.55
C GLY A 705 -32.00 -4.72 -64.95
N GLY A 706 -32.06 -5.99 -65.36
CA GLY A 706 -31.54 -6.47 -66.63
C GLY A 706 -32.38 -7.55 -67.35
N GLU A 707 -33.73 -7.56 -67.22
CA GLU A 707 -34.61 -8.27 -68.12
C GLU A 707 -35.81 -7.38 -68.46
N GLY A 708 -35.62 -6.51 -69.44
CA GLY A 708 -36.67 -5.71 -70.06
C GLY A 708 -36.61 -5.90 -71.56
N GLU A 709 -37.48 -6.76 -72.07
CA GLU A 709 -37.96 -6.96 -73.43
C GLU A 709 -37.15 -6.35 -74.57
N LYS A 710 -36.48 -7.20 -75.36
CA LYS A 710 -36.16 -6.96 -76.78
C LYS A 710 -37.39 -7.38 -77.59
N ALA A 711 -38.17 -6.42 -78.09
CA ALA A 711 -39.12 -6.67 -79.16
C ALA A 711 -38.40 -7.13 -80.46
N PRO A 712 -39.01 -8.08 -81.20
CA PRO A 712 -38.40 -8.59 -82.37
C PRO A 712 -38.40 -7.54 -83.49
N ARG A 713 -37.27 -7.31 -84.15
CA ARG A 713 -37.17 -6.65 -85.41
C ARG A 713 -37.40 -7.67 -86.54
N GLU A 714 -38.52 -7.49 -87.30
CA GLU A 714 -38.80 -8.18 -88.54
C GLU A 714 -37.68 -7.99 -89.54
N ALA A 715 -37.40 -9.10 -90.23
CA ALA A 715 -36.52 -9.10 -91.41
C ALA A 715 -37.29 -8.61 -92.61
N ALA A 716 -36.70 -7.68 -93.35
CA ALA A 716 -36.96 -7.45 -94.74
C ALA A 716 -35.58 -7.23 -95.40
N GLY A 717 -35.09 -8.07 -96.17
CA GLY A 717 -35.28 -8.43 -97.57
C GLY A 717 -34.40 -7.53 -98.44
N GLU A 718 -33.36 -8.01 -98.84
CA GLU A 718 -32.58 -8.22 -100.03
C GLU A 718 -31.10 -8.33 -99.76
#